data_4750bf728abbd1ad5c369e4342a2e8b0
#
_entry.id   4750bf728abbd1ad5c369e4342a2e8b0
#
_cell.length_a   1.000
_cell.length_b   1.000
_cell.length_c   1.000
_cell.angle_alpha   90.00
_cell.angle_beta   90.00
_cell.angle_gamma   90.00
#
_symmetry.space_group_name_H-M   'P 1'
#
loop_
_entity.id
_entity.type
_entity.pdbx_description
1 polymer ?
#
loop_
_entity_poly.entity_id
_entity_poly.type
_entity_poly.pdbx_seq_one_letter_code
_entity_poly.pdbx_strand_id
1 'polypeptide(L)'
;MIEKALASVKKETDRQYFFSRLKNPLWIQPLAGRGYFQSPPGIRHLPDGYIQLSVWPELQYLKNMSDHAPDEVIEIVSQLPEVDNPKVYDDILDIALRLHGKQSTKLKPKILEYTGIEYQWYADRYADLLAHWTAENQIQAALELLQILVKFVPDPQSEYKQARRKVNPDDLTTSQKTSDDYFKEGFNLPRPLKPVPRFDAWKYVNVLEKGVRPLIEKEPLKVACILIDAMADMIRLHKDQDELAKGKDEDASEIWWPRLDEQDSDYHDAKTALIHTLIFACEEVYQKSSGSITQLDKVLCKQRWKVFRRLRQHLYALHPNKQTKPWIRALILAHEDYARWKYPYEFQQMIRIACEHFGTELLTGEERTRIFNAIRSGPSKTNYRESMGDQFTEELFIQRQRYFHRIQFKPFVSVLFGEFSAYFQELEIEANDQISDNDYSVIRAQSGYVTQNSPRSPEELATLIDEELLTYINEWQEEHHDKDDWLAEINIAALAEAFQSVFSKSIIPDANRLRFWLDNREQIERPIYIRAMVDEMKQRVQAKNFDKLNEWLMFCEWVLSHQDQDPEDGTGLSDESREHPYWHSSRRAVGDFVGVCIEKDVPSSAQRQLAKLLEILCTQFDWRLDRNKPVLSHHDDQLTETFSNTRSRALRSLVNFGLWLRRYDQTTDVAIVTTILEKRFASETEYSLSLPEHAILGRHYGDIFSLDETWATEHKSDFFPQGKWPAWIEAFKGFVCSNRPFKQIFNILRDDFDFALEHLGKFKDQESFGEKPIEILGRHLFTYYLSGVYPLNGEKSLLDRYYQNTDDNRIYWASLFDDVGKWLRNSGETLDDALHKKIIEFFDWRFEVGEATELQNFSFWLEAECLDAEWRLKAYSKVLDVCISKNLAPSGNDRGLDPLVRMLVDHTAKVVECFAKFTDCALKHKIYIVETARARTILKAGLESSDEGVRQNAERARENLLRDGRFEFLDMED
;
A
#
# COMPACT_ATOMS: atom_id res chain seq x y z
N MET A 1 10.70 45.66 -39.92
CA MET A 1 11.18 44.27 -39.54
C MET A 1 10.17 43.57 -38.69
N ILE A 2 9.72 44.12 -37.57
CA ILE A 2 8.73 43.54 -36.65
C ILE A 2 7.42 43.18 -37.38
N GLU A 3 6.83 44.06 -38.18
CA GLU A 3 5.61 43.77 -38.93
C GLU A 3 5.75 42.63 -39.92
N LYS A 4 6.91 42.47 -40.59
CA LYS A 4 7.15 41.34 -41.48
C LYS A 4 7.29 40.03 -40.73
N ALA A 5 7.96 40.02 -39.58
CA ALA A 5 8.12 38.83 -38.75
C ALA A 5 6.76 38.37 -38.15
N LEU A 6 5.98 39.32 -37.63
CA LEU A 6 4.65 39.02 -37.07
C LEU A 6 3.63 38.60 -38.13
N ALA A 7 3.73 39.12 -39.37
CA ALA A 7 2.87 38.69 -40.46
C ALA A 7 3.07 37.23 -40.91
N SER A 8 4.20 36.63 -40.57
CA SER A 8 4.48 35.20 -40.83
C SER A 8 3.95 34.28 -39.72
N VAL A 9 3.64 34.82 -38.55
CA VAL A 9 3.13 34.05 -37.38
C VAL A 9 1.61 33.92 -37.48
N LYS A 10 1.13 32.90 -38.20
CA LYS A 10 -0.31 32.75 -38.49
C LYS A 10 -0.95 31.62 -37.71
N LYS A 11 -0.20 30.57 -37.34
CA LYS A 11 -0.68 29.40 -36.61
C LYS A 11 -0.14 29.42 -35.19
N GLU A 12 -0.75 28.64 -34.30
CA GLU A 12 -0.26 28.48 -32.94
C GLU A 12 1.15 27.91 -32.89
N THR A 13 1.48 27.00 -33.78
CA THR A 13 2.82 26.43 -33.97
C THR A 13 3.87 27.46 -34.39
N ASP A 14 3.49 28.37 -35.30
CA ASP A 14 4.40 29.46 -35.72
C ASP A 14 4.66 30.41 -34.55
N ARG A 15 3.65 30.63 -33.71
CA ARG A 15 3.71 31.47 -32.51
C ARG A 15 4.65 30.85 -31.46
N GLN A 16 4.53 29.53 -31.17
CA GLN A 16 5.44 28.81 -30.28
C GLN A 16 6.88 28.87 -30.79
N TYR A 17 7.10 28.61 -32.07
CA TYR A 17 8.41 28.72 -32.71
C TYR A 17 9.00 30.13 -32.61
N PHE A 18 8.21 31.15 -32.96
CA PHE A 18 8.67 32.55 -32.93
C PHE A 18 9.14 32.95 -31.52
N PHE A 19 8.33 32.74 -30.49
CA PHE A 19 8.64 33.13 -29.11
C PHE A 19 9.78 32.32 -28.50
N SER A 20 9.95 31.06 -28.88
CA SER A 20 11.09 30.26 -28.43
C SER A 20 12.44 30.71 -28.98
N ARG A 21 12.45 31.25 -30.21
CA ARG A 21 13.65 31.75 -30.88
C ARG A 21 13.98 33.19 -30.51
N LEU A 22 13.04 33.92 -29.97
CA LEU A 22 13.19 35.32 -29.65
C LEU A 22 14.07 35.52 -28.42
N LYS A 23 15.31 36.04 -28.60
CA LYS A 23 16.29 36.23 -27.50
C LYS A 23 16.60 37.72 -27.25
N ASN A 24 15.91 38.65 -27.94
CA ASN A 24 16.23 40.07 -27.89
C ASN A 24 15.19 40.83 -27.05
N PRO A 25 15.57 41.47 -25.91
CA PRO A 25 14.65 42.16 -25.01
C PRO A 25 13.99 43.40 -25.66
N LEU A 26 14.56 43.98 -26.73
CA LEU A 26 13.95 45.10 -27.46
C LEU A 26 12.61 44.78 -28.12
N TRP A 27 12.22 43.50 -28.16
CA TRP A 27 10.90 43.08 -28.65
C TRP A 27 9.79 43.17 -27.59
N ILE A 28 10.12 43.30 -26.31
CA ILE A 28 9.14 43.32 -25.22
C ILE A 28 8.11 44.43 -25.44
N GLN A 29 8.54 45.66 -25.54
CA GLN A 29 7.64 46.81 -25.69
C GLN A 29 6.81 46.77 -27.00
N PRO A 30 7.41 46.48 -28.18
CA PRO A 30 6.63 46.31 -29.41
C PRO A 30 5.58 45.21 -29.37
N LEU A 31 5.82 44.09 -28.66
CA LEU A 31 4.85 43.01 -28.49
C LEU A 31 3.79 43.37 -27.48
N ALA A 32 4.15 44.00 -26.35
CA ALA A 32 3.23 44.50 -25.35
C ALA A 32 2.24 45.52 -25.96
N GLY A 33 2.73 46.49 -26.74
CA GLY A 33 1.90 47.48 -27.43
C GLY A 33 0.93 46.89 -28.45
N ARG A 34 1.12 45.62 -28.87
CA ARG A 34 0.20 44.87 -29.76
C ARG A 34 -0.67 43.87 -29.03
N GLY A 35 -0.61 43.83 -27.70
CA GLY A 35 -1.46 43.00 -26.86
C GLY A 35 -1.07 41.53 -26.78
N TYR A 36 0.15 41.11 -27.17
CA TYR A 36 0.59 39.72 -27.13
C TYR A 36 0.63 39.13 -25.71
N PHE A 37 0.77 39.97 -24.69
CA PHE A 37 0.82 39.53 -23.27
C PHE A 37 -0.51 39.74 -22.52
N GLN A 38 -1.64 39.96 -23.20
CA GLN A 38 -2.92 40.31 -22.54
C GLN A 38 -3.86 39.10 -22.35
N SER A 39 -3.61 37.99 -23.03
CA SER A 39 -4.52 36.85 -23.07
C SER A 39 -3.83 35.54 -22.70
N PRO A 40 -3.53 35.29 -21.38
CA PRO A 40 -3.01 34.02 -20.94
C PRO A 40 -4.02 32.92 -21.21
N PRO A 41 -3.57 31.70 -21.59
CA PRO A 41 -4.46 30.58 -21.85
C PRO A 41 -5.00 30.00 -20.54
N GLY A 42 -6.31 29.77 -20.47
CA GLY A 42 -6.95 28.99 -19.40
C GLY A 42 -6.74 27.48 -19.58
N ILE A 43 -7.28 26.70 -18.66
CA ILE A 43 -7.37 25.24 -18.80
C ILE A 43 -8.39 24.86 -19.89
N ARG A 44 -8.16 23.74 -20.56
CA ARG A 44 -9.12 23.16 -21.51
C ARG A 44 -9.65 21.86 -20.94
N HIS A 45 -10.96 21.76 -20.76
CA HIS A 45 -11.63 20.52 -20.41
C HIS A 45 -11.82 19.69 -21.68
N LEU A 46 -11.34 18.45 -21.65
CA LEU A 46 -11.49 17.51 -22.77
C LEU A 46 -12.79 16.70 -22.62
N PRO A 47 -13.35 16.18 -23.72
CA PRO A 47 -14.61 15.41 -23.67
C PRO A 47 -14.53 14.13 -22.83
N ASP A 48 -13.34 13.58 -22.62
CA ASP A 48 -13.04 12.40 -21.80
C ASP A 48 -12.90 12.69 -20.30
N GLY A 49 -13.15 13.93 -19.88
CA GLY A 49 -13.06 14.38 -18.49
C GLY A 49 -11.65 14.80 -18.05
N TYR A 50 -10.64 14.66 -18.90
CA TYR A 50 -9.29 15.15 -18.61
C TYR A 50 -9.19 16.66 -18.83
N ILE A 51 -8.22 17.28 -18.16
CA ILE A 51 -7.88 18.69 -18.38
C ILE A 51 -6.54 18.79 -19.10
N GLN A 52 -6.47 19.72 -20.04
CA GLN A 52 -5.26 20.05 -20.77
C GLN A 52 -4.73 21.41 -20.33
N LEU A 53 -3.48 21.46 -19.90
CA LEU A 53 -2.76 22.69 -19.60
C LEU A 53 -2.12 23.24 -20.87
N SER A 54 -2.48 24.45 -21.24
CA SER A 54 -1.88 25.13 -22.39
C SER A 54 -0.61 25.85 -21.93
N VAL A 55 0.50 25.60 -22.63
CA VAL A 55 1.73 26.42 -22.48
C VAL A 55 1.51 27.76 -23.14
N TRP A 56 2.02 28.83 -22.53
CA TRP A 56 1.93 30.19 -23.07
C TRP A 56 3.30 30.65 -23.60
N PRO A 57 3.52 30.62 -24.92
CA PRO A 57 4.82 30.91 -25.53
C PRO A 57 5.33 32.34 -25.23
N GLU A 58 4.42 33.30 -25.11
CA GLU A 58 4.77 34.68 -24.78
C GLU A 58 5.35 34.79 -23.37
N LEU A 59 4.80 34.05 -22.41
CA LEU A 59 5.31 34.06 -21.05
C LEU A 59 6.67 33.32 -20.97
N GLN A 60 6.88 32.28 -21.79
CA GLN A 60 8.19 31.63 -21.92
C GLN A 60 9.25 32.60 -22.45
N TYR A 61 8.88 33.48 -23.42
CA TYR A 61 9.78 34.52 -23.87
C TYR A 61 10.10 35.51 -22.74
N LEU A 62 9.10 36.01 -21.99
CA LEU A 62 9.31 36.90 -20.85
C LEU A 62 10.20 36.25 -19.79
N LYS A 63 9.98 34.95 -19.51
CA LYS A 63 10.82 34.18 -18.61
C LYS A 63 12.30 34.17 -19.03
N ASN A 64 12.58 33.98 -20.31
CA ASN A 64 13.94 34.03 -20.85
C ASN A 64 14.54 35.45 -20.87
N MET A 65 13.74 36.46 -20.80
CA MET A 65 14.16 37.88 -20.77
C MET A 65 14.28 38.44 -19.35
N SER A 66 13.92 37.69 -18.32
CA SER A 66 13.91 38.17 -16.91
C SER A 66 15.27 38.69 -16.44
N ASP A 67 16.37 38.06 -16.87
CA ASP A 67 17.74 38.47 -16.53
C ASP A 67 18.20 39.70 -17.32
N HIS A 68 17.60 39.97 -18.49
CA HIS A 68 18.03 41.01 -19.42
C HIS A 68 17.20 42.30 -19.36
N ALA A 69 15.91 42.17 -18.99
CA ALA A 69 14.97 43.27 -18.92
C ALA A 69 14.00 43.08 -17.74
N PRO A 70 14.52 42.99 -16.50
CA PRO A 70 13.71 42.61 -15.33
C PRO A 70 12.54 43.56 -15.05
N ASP A 71 12.71 44.89 -15.20
CA ASP A 71 11.66 45.82 -14.84
C ASP A 71 10.49 45.82 -15.86
N GLU A 72 10.78 45.63 -17.15
CA GLU A 72 9.74 45.47 -18.18
C GLU A 72 8.98 44.16 -18.03
N VAL A 73 9.70 43.06 -17.71
CA VAL A 73 9.06 41.77 -17.46
C VAL A 73 8.14 41.84 -16.24
N ILE A 74 8.61 42.44 -15.15
CA ILE A 74 7.79 42.63 -13.94
C ILE A 74 6.54 43.48 -14.23
N GLU A 75 6.68 44.56 -14.96
CA GLU A 75 5.56 45.43 -15.30
C GLU A 75 4.48 44.66 -16.05
N ILE A 76 4.87 43.88 -17.07
CA ILE A 76 3.92 43.09 -17.87
C ILE A 76 3.29 41.98 -17.03
N VAL A 77 4.10 41.18 -16.32
CA VAL A 77 3.62 40.05 -15.54
C VAL A 77 2.70 40.49 -14.41
N SER A 78 2.96 41.65 -13.79
CA SER A 78 2.10 42.20 -12.74
C SER A 78 0.72 42.66 -13.24
N GLN A 79 0.59 42.93 -14.53
CA GLN A 79 -0.66 43.36 -15.16
C GLN A 79 -1.44 42.22 -15.82
N LEU A 80 -0.95 41.00 -15.80
CA LEU A 80 -1.65 39.86 -16.36
C LEU A 80 -3.02 39.66 -15.68
N PRO A 81 -4.06 39.30 -16.45
CA PRO A 81 -5.34 38.93 -15.84
C PRO A 81 -5.19 37.65 -15.03
N GLU A 82 -6.10 37.48 -14.09
CA GLU A 82 -6.21 36.23 -13.34
C GLU A 82 -6.62 35.09 -14.29
N VAL A 83 -6.06 33.89 -14.09
CA VAL A 83 -6.28 32.71 -14.94
C VAL A 83 -6.31 31.44 -14.09
N ASP A 84 -7.03 30.44 -14.55
CA ASP A 84 -7.17 29.14 -13.88
C ASP A 84 -6.04 28.14 -14.21
N ASN A 85 -5.17 28.45 -15.17
CA ASN A 85 -4.13 27.56 -15.66
C ASN A 85 -2.88 27.57 -14.76
N PRO A 86 -2.60 26.48 -14.01
CA PRO A 86 -1.46 26.40 -13.11
C PRO A 86 -0.11 26.51 -13.84
N LYS A 87 -0.04 26.16 -15.14
CA LYS A 87 1.22 26.27 -15.91
C LYS A 87 1.65 27.71 -16.12
N VAL A 88 0.72 28.62 -16.22
CA VAL A 88 1.03 30.07 -16.29
C VAL A 88 1.68 30.53 -14.97
N TYR A 89 1.17 30.09 -13.85
CA TYR A 89 1.74 30.43 -12.54
C TYR A 89 3.08 29.74 -12.26
N ASP A 90 3.28 28.51 -12.76
CA ASP A 90 4.60 27.87 -12.73
C ASP A 90 5.66 28.71 -13.45
N ASP A 91 5.33 29.24 -14.61
CA ASP A 91 6.25 30.11 -15.34
C ASP A 91 6.44 31.49 -14.64
N ILE A 92 5.42 32.02 -13.96
CA ILE A 92 5.53 33.23 -13.12
C ILE A 92 6.44 32.96 -11.92
N LEU A 93 6.34 31.78 -11.28
CA LEU A 93 7.23 31.37 -10.20
C LEU A 93 8.69 31.23 -10.69
N ASP A 94 8.89 30.68 -11.88
CA ASP A 94 10.21 30.62 -12.51
C ASP A 94 10.81 32.02 -12.76
N ILE A 95 10.00 32.96 -13.23
CA ILE A 95 10.40 34.37 -13.40
C ILE A 95 10.80 34.94 -12.04
N ALA A 96 10.00 34.73 -11.02
CA ALA A 96 10.28 35.23 -9.66
C ALA A 96 11.57 34.65 -9.07
N LEU A 97 11.86 33.38 -9.33
CA LEU A 97 13.09 32.70 -8.86
C LEU A 97 14.37 33.19 -9.60
N ARG A 98 14.24 33.69 -10.83
CA ARG A 98 15.36 34.28 -11.59
C ARG A 98 15.65 35.73 -11.20
N LEU A 99 14.65 36.44 -10.73
CA LEU A 99 14.78 37.85 -10.34
C LEU A 99 15.45 38.00 -8.97
N HIS A 100 16.27 39.05 -8.81
CA HIS A 100 16.83 39.40 -7.50
C HIS A 100 15.78 39.89 -6.51
N GLY A 101 16.03 39.70 -5.23
CA GLY A 101 15.12 39.80 -4.11
C GLY A 101 14.03 40.88 -4.19
N LYS A 102 14.41 42.17 -4.25
CA LYS A 102 13.41 43.26 -4.33
C LYS A 102 12.59 43.27 -5.62
N GLN A 103 13.16 42.79 -6.73
CA GLN A 103 12.47 42.70 -8.00
C GLN A 103 11.51 41.52 -7.97
N SER A 104 11.97 40.36 -7.49
CA SER A 104 11.16 39.15 -7.29
C SER A 104 9.90 39.42 -6.46
N THR A 105 10.02 40.15 -5.35
CA THR A 105 8.88 40.45 -4.47
C THR A 105 7.83 41.39 -5.08
N LYS A 106 8.12 42.13 -6.16
CA LYS A 106 7.11 42.87 -6.88
C LYS A 106 6.05 41.96 -7.52
N LEU A 107 6.40 40.68 -7.81
CA LEU A 107 5.48 39.69 -8.36
C LEU A 107 4.61 39.00 -7.30
N LYS A 108 4.83 39.29 -6.01
CA LYS A 108 4.06 38.70 -4.90
C LYS A 108 2.54 38.72 -5.12
N PRO A 109 1.89 39.83 -5.56
CA PRO A 109 0.45 39.80 -5.77
C PRO A 109 0.00 38.72 -6.75
N LYS A 110 0.71 38.54 -7.87
CA LYS A 110 0.44 37.49 -8.86
C LYS A 110 0.67 36.09 -8.33
N ILE A 111 1.70 35.89 -7.52
CA ILE A 111 2.00 34.61 -6.87
C ILE A 111 0.90 34.25 -5.87
N LEU A 112 0.35 35.23 -5.17
CA LEU A 112 -0.75 35.01 -4.23
C LEU A 112 -2.07 34.63 -4.94
N GLU A 113 -2.33 35.11 -6.16
CA GLU A 113 -3.47 34.65 -6.97
C GLU A 113 -3.43 33.13 -7.18
N TYR A 114 -2.25 32.54 -7.43
CA TYR A 114 -2.09 31.10 -7.58
C TYR A 114 -2.55 30.30 -6.36
N THR A 115 -2.46 30.83 -5.15
CA THR A 115 -2.95 30.15 -3.96
C THR A 115 -4.47 30.00 -3.92
N GLY A 116 -5.20 30.69 -4.77
CA GLY A 116 -6.66 30.72 -4.87
C GLY A 116 -7.25 29.83 -5.96
N ILE A 117 -6.45 29.37 -6.94
CA ILE A 117 -6.98 28.54 -8.04
C ILE A 117 -7.20 27.08 -7.62
N GLU A 118 -8.05 26.37 -8.34
CA GLU A 118 -8.45 24.98 -8.04
C GLU A 118 -7.27 24.00 -8.14
N TYR A 119 -6.47 24.12 -9.21
CA TYR A 119 -5.41 23.16 -9.50
C TYR A 119 -4.03 23.70 -9.12
N GLN A 120 -3.50 23.30 -7.98
CA GLN A 120 -2.19 23.73 -7.48
C GLN A 120 -1.07 22.68 -7.72
N TRP A 121 -0.93 22.22 -8.95
CA TRP A 121 0.00 21.13 -9.29
C TRP A 121 1.48 21.48 -9.08
N TYR A 122 1.85 22.74 -9.09
CA TYR A 122 3.23 23.20 -8.89
C TYR A 122 3.45 23.89 -7.53
N ALA A 123 2.63 23.54 -6.53
CA ALA A 123 2.71 24.16 -5.21
C ALA A 123 4.03 23.88 -4.45
N ASP A 124 4.74 22.81 -4.80
CA ASP A 124 6.09 22.52 -4.30
C ASP A 124 7.09 23.66 -4.60
N ARG A 125 6.89 24.41 -5.68
CA ARG A 125 7.72 25.58 -6.05
C ARG A 125 7.67 26.71 -5.02
N TYR A 126 6.68 26.76 -4.17
CA TYR A 126 6.64 27.71 -3.06
C TYR A 126 7.78 27.49 -2.05
N ALA A 127 8.26 26.26 -1.89
CA ALA A 127 9.41 25.96 -1.06
C ALA A 127 10.67 26.67 -1.58
N ASP A 128 10.90 26.59 -2.91
CA ASP A 128 12.03 27.23 -3.57
C ASP A 128 11.94 28.75 -3.44
N LEU A 129 10.73 29.32 -3.59
CA LEU A 129 10.50 30.75 -3.52
C LEU A 129 10.71 31.31 -2.10
N LEU A 130 10.20 30.62 -1.08
CA LEU A 130 10.43 30.98 0.33
C LEU A 130 11.92 30.96 0.68
N ALA A 131 12.64 29.92 0.24
CA ALA A 131 14.08 29.82 0.42
C ALA A 131 14.81 30.95 -0.32
N HIS A 132 14.44 31.22 -1.57
CA HIS A 132 15.02 32.30 -2.37
C HIS A 132 14.81 33.67 -1.71
N TRP A 133 13.60 34.04 -1.33
CA TRP A 133 13.33 35.30 -0.68
C TRP A 133 14.01 35.42 0.67
N THR A 134 14.15 34.33 1.40
CA THR A 134 14.88 34.27 2.67
C THR A 134 16.37 34.51 2.46
N ALA A 135 16.98 33.85 1.46
CA ALA A 135 18.38 34.05 1.10
C ALA A 135 18.70 35.48 0.66
N GLU A 136 17.80 36.08 -0.14
CA GLU A 136 17.88 37.44 -0.62
C GLU A 136 17.42 38.51 0.41
N ASN A 137 17.24 38.10 1.67
CA ASN A 137 16.83 38.96 2.80
C ASN A 137 15.49 39.69 2.61
N GLN A 138 14.57 39.09 1.84
CA GLN A 138 13.19 39.59 1.63
C GLN A 138 12.24 38.97 2.66
N ILE A 139 12.61 39.03 3.93
CA ILE A 139 11.96 38.30 5.03
C ILE A 139 10.48 38.63 5.17
N GLN A 140 10.10 39.92 5.02
CA GLN A 140 8.71 40.32 5.20
C GLN A 140 7.81 39.70 4.11
N ALA A 141 8.27 39.63 2.86
CA ALA A 141 7.53 39.01 1.76
C ALA A 141 7.40 37.48 1.98
N ALA A 142 8.46 36.84 2.46
CA ALA A 142 8.45 35.42 2.80
C ALA A 142 7.45 35.11 3.92
N LEU A 143 7.40 35.93 4.99
CA LEU A 143 6.43 35.76 6.08
C LEU A 143 4.99 35.93 5.64
N GLU A 144 4.71 36.91 4.77
CA GLU A 144 3.37 37.15 4.23
C GLU A 144 2.91 35.98 3.32
N LEU A 145 3.82 35.42 2.52
CA LEU A 145 3.53 34.23 1.72
C LEU A 145 3.28 33.01 2.64
N LEU A 146 4.17 32.79 3.61
CA LEU A 146 4.04 31.71 4.59
C LEU A 146 2.69 31.74 5.30
N GLN A 147 2.23 32.92 5.74
CA GLN A 147 0.95 33.08 6.44
C GLN A 147 -0.26 32.58 5.63
N ILE A 148 -0.15 32.54 4.31
CA ILE A 148 -1.20 32.05 3.41
C ILE A 148 -1.02 30.54 3.19
N LEU A 149 0.20 30.08 2.93
CA LEU A 149 0.49 28.71 2.56
C LEU A 149 0.21 27.69 3.67
N VAL A 150 0.45 28.06 4.94
CA VAL A 150 0.27 27.14 6.08
C VAL A 150 -1.19 26.97 6.53
N LYS A 151 -2.13 27.73 5.96
CA LYS A 151 -3.53 27.66 6.36
C LYS A 151 -4.19 26.36 5.88
N PHE A 152 -4.94 25.75 6.80
CA PHE A 152 -5.88 24.70 6.46
C PHE A 152 -7.22 25.32 5.98
N VAL A 153 -7.93 24.58 5.17
CA VAL A 153 -9.26 24.94 4.65
C VAL A 153 -10.24 23.80 4.96
N PRO A 154 -11.55 24.08 5.02
CA PRO A 154 -12.54 23.02 5.04
C PRO A 154 -12.34 22.09 3.83
N ASP A 155 -12.58 20.79 4.02
CA ASP A 155 -12.48 19.83 2.91
C ASP A 155 -13.40 20.27 1.75
N PRO A 156 -12.86 20.51 0.53
CA PRO A 156 -13.67 20.91 -0.63
C PRO A 156 -14.79 19.92 -0.98
N GLN A 157 -14.59 18.65 -0.62
CA GLN A 157 -15.59 17.60 -0.80
C GLN A 157 -16.58 17.48 0.38
N SER A 158 -16.55 18.41 1.32
CA SER A 158 -17.37 18.34 2.54
C SER A 158 -18.87 18.21 2.25
N GLU A 159 -19.41 18.97 1.31
CA GLU A 159 -20.84 18.91 0.93
C GLU A 159 -21.21 17.55 0.33
N TYR A 160 -20.39 17.02 -0.56
CA TYR A 160 -20.56 15.69 -1.14
C TYR A 160 -20.48 14.61 -0.06
N LYS A 161 -19.47 14.65 0.81
CA LYS A 161 -19.32 13.73 1.93
C LYS A 161 -20.44 13.82 2.95
N GLN A 162 -20.94 15.02 3.23
CA GLN A 162 -22.12 15.22 4.10
C GLN A 162 -23.41 14.69 3.47
N ALA A 163 -23.64 14.94 2.17
CA ALA A 163 -24.77 14.38 1.44
C ALA A 163 -24.74 12.84 1.45
N ARG A 164 -23.57 12.27 1.20
CA ARG A 164 -23.34 10.81 1.20
C ARG A 164 -23.57 10.19 2.57
N ARG A 165 -23.21 10.86 3.66
CA ARG A 165 -23.47 10.39 5.04
C ARG A 165 -24.94 10.22 5.38
N LYS A 166 -25.85 10.87 4.63
CA LYS A 166 -27.30 10.71 4.80
C LYS A 166 -27.85 9.47 4.10
N VAL A 167 -27.06 8.86 3.22
CA VAL A 167 -27.43 7.60 2.55
C VAL A 167 -27.14 6.45 3.50
N ASN A 168 -28.08 5.49 3.60
CA ASN A 168 -27.84 4.30 4.39
C ASN A 168 -26.79 3.42 3.66
N PRO A 169 -25.70 2.97 4.34
CA PRO A 169 -24.72 2.09 3.75
C PRO A 169 -25.31 0.80 3.17
N ASP A 170 -26.37 0.29 3.76
CA ASP A 170 -27.07 -0.93 3.30
C ASP A 170 -27.74 -0.75 1.93
N ASP A 171 -28.05 0.49 1.53
CA ASP A 171 -28.64 0.81 0.23
C ASP A 171 -27.58 0.96 -0.89
N LEU A 172 -26.30 0.82 -0.56
CA LEU A 172 -25.18 0.97 -1.49
C LEU A 172 -24.62 -0.38 -1.94
N THR A 173 -24.32 -0.51 -3.22
CA THR A 173 -23.56 -1.67 -3.73
C THR A 173 -22.11 -1.61 -3.24
N THR A 174 -21.41 -2.75 -3.18
CA THR A 174 -20.03 -2.85 -2.72
C THR A 174 -19.09 -1.90 -3.48
N SER A 175 -19.30 -1.76 -4.80
CA SER A 175 -18.53 -0.83 -5.65
C SER A 175 -18.83 0.65 -5.39
N GLN A 176 -19.94 0.96 -4.72
CA GLN A 176 -20.33 2.31 -4.35
C GLN A 176 -19.91 2.67 -2.92
N LYS A 177 -19.54 1.70 -2.07
CA LYS A 177 -19.08 1.93 -0.70
C LYS A 177 -17.68 2.52 -0.69
N THR A 178 -17.49 3.51 0.18
CA THR A 178 -16.18 4.13 0.45
C THR A 178 -15.65 3.64 1.81
N SER A 179 -14.39 3.96 2.10
CA SER A 179 -13.82 3.68 3.44
C SER A 179 -14.60 4.33 4.59
N ASP A 180 -15.29 5.45 4.33
CA ASP A 180 -16.15 6.10 5.32
C ASP A 180 -17.45 5.34 5.55
N ASP A 181 -17.99 4.66 4.52
CA ASP A 181 -19.19 3.84 4.65
C ASP A 181 -18.88 2.57 5.46
N TYR A 182 -17.73 1.92 5.20
CA TYR A 182 -17.28 0.77 6.00
C TYR A 182 -16.99 1.15 7.47
N PHE A 183 -16.41 2.33 7.70
CA PHE A 183 -16.21 2.82 9.06
C PHE A 183 -17.52 3.05 9.79
N LYS A 184 -18.52 3.61 9.11
CA LYS A 184 -19.88 3.80 9.65
C LYS A 184 -20.55 2.48 9.99
N GLU A 185 -20.43 1.46 9.14
CA GLU A 185 -20.94 0.10 9.40
C GLU A 185 -20.27 -0.53 10.62
N GLY A 186 -18.93 -0.46 10.71
CA GLY A 186 -18.18 -1.10 11.81
C GLY A 186 -18.37 -0.43 13.17
N PHE A 187 -18.46 0.89 13.22
CA PHE A 187 -18.50 1.66 14.46
C PHE A 187 -19.83 2.38 14.72
N ASN A 188 -20.76 2.29 13.79
CA ASN A 188 -22.04 3.01 13.81
C ASN A 188 -21.90 4.55 13.98
N LEU A 189 -20.76 5.10 13.58
CA LEU A 189 -20.42 6.52 13.66
C LEU A 189 -19.78 7.01 12.37
N PRO A 190 -20.19 8.15 11.79
CA PRO A 190 -19.51 8.72 10.64
C PRO A 190 -18.13 9.28 11.06
N ARG A 191 -17.11 9.10 10.22
CA ARG A 191 -15.84 9.77 10.45
C ARG A 191 -16.01 11.30 10.46
N PRO A 192 -15.37 12.02 11.39
CA PRO A 192 -15.39 13.48 11.37
C PRO A 192 -14.75 14.02 10.09
N LEU A 193 -15.29 15.10 9.55
CA LEU A 193 -14.69 15.81 8.41
C LEU A 193 -13.38 16.44 8.89
N LYS A 194 -12.30 16.16 8.19
CA LYS A 194 -10.96 16.69 8.53
C LYS A 194 -10.65 17.90 7.67
N PRO A 195 -10.17 19.01 8.24
CA PRO A 195 -9.62 20.09 7.45
C PRO A 195 -8.42 19.60 6.65
N VAL A 196 -8.25 20.14 5.46
CA VAL A 196 -7.15 19.79 4.55
C VAL A 196 -6.25 21.00 4.32
N PRO A 197 -4.95 20.83 4.04
CA PRO A 197 -4.13 21.93 3.57
C PRO A 197 -4.66 22.44 2.21
N ARG A 198 -4.30 23.68 1.84
CA ARG A 198 -4.75 24.31 0.58
C ARG A 198 -4.37 23.54 -0.67
N PHE A 199 -3.33 22.72 -0.60
CA PHE A 199 -2.81 21.91 -1.68
C PHE A 199 -2.39 20.56 -1.14
N ASP A 200 -1.95 19.68 -2.00
CA ASP A 200 -1.59 18.31 -1.68
C ASP A 200 -0.69 18.18 -0.43
N ALA A 201 -0.99 17.22 0.44
CA ALA A 201 -0.31 17.06 1.73
C ALA A 201 1.20 16.86 1.58
N TRP A 202 1.64 16.10 0.56
CA TRP A 202 3.07 15.88 0.32
C TRP A 202 3.79 17.18 -0.05
N LYS A 203 3.17 18.02 -0.90
CA LYS A 203 3.72 19.34 -1.25
C LYS A 203 3.73 20.29 -0.05
N TYR A 204 2.70 20.20 0.81
CA TYR A 204 2.63 20.97 2.04
C TYR A 204 3.81 20.64 2.97
N VAL A 205 4.10 19.34 3.17
CA VAL A 205 5.26 18.89 3.94
C VAL A 205 6.56 19.43 3.33
N ASN A 206 6.72 19.33 2.01
CA ASN A 206 7.91 19.83 1.31
C ASN A 206 8.11 21.34 1.49
N VAL A 207 7.02 22.13 1.47
CA VAL A 207 7.07 23.58 1.74
C VAL A 207 7.55 23.85 3.17
N LEU A 208 7.04 23.12 4.15
CA LEU A 208 7.48 23.29 5.56
C LEU A 208 8.94 22.90 5.75
N GLU A 209 9.38 21.78 5.21
CA GLU A 209 10.73 21.27 5.42
C GLU A 209 11.80 22.08 4.69
N LYS A 210 11.59 22.37 3.41
CA LYS A 210 12.59 23.04 2.57
C LYS A 210 12.46 24.57 2.58
N GLY A 211 11.23 25.08 2.55
CA GLY A 211 10.99 26.50 2.41
C GLY A 211 11.01 27.26 3.73
N VAL A 212 10.43 26.66 4.78
CA VAL A 212 10.21 27.36 6.05
C VAL A 212 11.43 27.26 6.97
N ARG A 213 12.19 26.16 6.96
CA ARG A 213 13.36 26.02 7.83
C ARG A 213 14.38 27.17 7.72
N PRO A 214 14.81 27.62 6.54
CA PRO A 214 15.69 28.78 6.41
C PRO A 214 15.09 30.07 6.98
N LEU A 215 13.77 30.22 6.88
CA LEU A 215 13.07 31.39 7.43
C LEU A 215 12.99 31.35 8.95
N ILE A 216 12.83 30.16 9.56
CA ILE A 216 12.91 29.95 11.02
C ILE A 216 14.29 30.40 11.54
N GLU A 217 15.36 30.04 10.85
CA GLU A 217 16.71 30.45 11.23
C GLU A 217 16.90 31.98 11.25
N LYS A 218 16.16 32.73 10.45
CA LYS A 218 16.22 34.20 10.41
C LYS A 218 15.27 34.84 11.41
N GLU A 219 14.02 34.42 11.47
CA GLU A 219 12.93 35.07 12.23
C GLU A 219 12.09 34.03 12.99
N PRO A 220 12.67 33.25 13.92
CA PRO A 220 11.98 32.13 14.57
C PRO A 220 10.70 32.54 15.30
N LEU A 221 10.67 33.67 15.98
CA LEU A 221 9.49 34.11 16.72
C LEU A 221 8.32 34.46 15.81
N LYS A 222 8.58 35.17 14.70
CA LYS A 222 7.50 35.52 13.76
C LYS A 222 6.94 34.28 13.07
N VAL A 223 7.82 33.35 12.67
CA VAL A 223 7.41 32.09 12.08
C VAL A 223 6.62 31.24 13.08
N ALA A 224 7.09 31.11 14.33
CA ALA A 224 6.37 30.40 15.38
C ALA A 224 4.97 30.98 15.60
N CYS A 225 4.81 32.31 15.62
CA CYS A 225 3.50 32.95 15.74
C CYS A 225 2.56 32.59 14.56
N ILE A 226 3.07 32.60 13.33
CA ILE A 226 2.28 32.22 12.13
C ILE A 226 1.85 30.74 12.22
N LEU A 227 2.75 29.84 12.65
CA LEU A 227 2.43 28.42 12.78
C LEU A 227 1.47 28.14 13.94
N ILE A 228 1.56 28.89 15.06
CA ILE A 228 0.61 28.84 16.19
C ILE A 228 -0.79 29.21 15.69
N ASP A 229 -0.93 30.27 14.93
CA ASP A 229 -2.21 30.71 14.40
C ASP A 229 -2.77 29.68 13.41
N ALA A 230 -1.95 29.13 12.51
CA ALA A 230 -2.34 28.08 11.58
C ALA A 230 -2.80 26.80 12.30
N MET A 231 -2.10 26.39 13.34
CA MET A 231 -2.46 25.24 14.19
C MET A 231 -3.79 25.48 14.92
N ALA A 232 -3.97 26.65 15.50
CA ALA A 232 -5.20 27.01 16.19
C ALA A 232 -6.40 27.03 15.24
N ASP A 233 -6.24 27.58 14.04
CA ASP A 233 -7.27 27.59 12.99
C ASP A 233 -7.59 26.16 12.51
N MET A 234 -6.58 25.30 12.31
CA MET A 234 -6.77 23.91 11.95
C MET A 234 -7.61 23.15 12.99
N ILE A 235 -7.28 23.30 14.29
CA ILE A 235 -8.05 22.68 15.37
C ILE A 235 -9.48 23.18 15.38
N ARG A 236 -9.68 24.48 15.18
CA ARG A 236 -11.02 25.09 15.09
C ARG A 236 -11.84 24.53 13.92
N LEU A 237 -11.23 24.36 12.74
CA LEU A 237 -11.88 23.82 11.55
C LEU A 237 -12.22 22.33 11.69
N HIS A 238 -11.51 21.62 12.55
CA HIS A 238 -11.79 20.20 12.82
C HIS A 238 -13.03 19.99 13.69
N LYS A 239 -13.52 21.02 14.36
CA LYS A 239 -14.70 20.99 15.20
C LYS A 239 -15.98 21.13 14.38
N ASP A 240 -17.02 20.42 14.79
CA ASP A 240 -18.37 20.67 14.28
C ASP A 240 -18.81 22.10 14.67
N GLN A 241 -19.22 22.87 13.69
CA GLN A 241 -19.65 24.27 13.91
C GLN A 241 -20.88 24.35 14.83
N ASP A 242 -21.74 23.36 14.78
CA ASP A 242 -22.92 23.26 15.65
C ASP A 242 -22.55 22.94 17.10
N GLU A 243 -21.49 22.14 17.33
CA GLU A 243 -20.97 21.87 18.66
C GLU A 243 -20.25 23.09 19.24
N LEU A 244 -19.47 23.80 18.43
CA LEU A 244 -18.84 25.07 18.81
C LEU A 244 -19.87 26.11 19.22
N ALA A 245 -20.99 26.23 18.48
CA ALA A 245 -22.08 27.14 18.79
C ALA A 245 -22.80 26.78 20.09
N LYS A 246 -22.84 25.51 20.48
CA LYS A 246 -23.46 25.01 21.73
C LYS A 246 -22.51 25.06 22.93
N GLY A 247 -21.27 25.50 22.76
CA GLY A 247 -20.25 25.53 23.82
C GLY A 247 -19.79 24.15 24.31
N LYS A 248 -20.11 23.07 23.59
CA LYS A 248 -19.58 21.72 23.82
C LYS A 248 -18.23 21.61 23.13
N ASP A 249 -17.21 21.99 23.82
CA ASP A 249 -15.88 22.24 23.29
C ASP A 249 -14.87 21.25 23.86
N GLU A 250 -15.13 19.94 23.69
CA GLU A 250 -14.15 18.93 24.07
C GLU A 250 -12.94 19.03 23.13
N ASP A 251 -11.82 19.39 23.73
CA ASP A 251 -10.56 19.54 23.00
C ASP A 251 -9.88 18.17 22.81
N ALA A 252 -10.06 17.59 21.65
CA ALA A 252 -9.42 16.34 21.26
C ALA A 252 -8.00 16.51 20.70
N SER A 253 -7.42 17.72 20.72
CA SER A 253 -6.09 17.95 20.13
C SER A 253 -4.98 17.17 20.84
N GLU A 254 -5.18 16.78 22.10
CA GLU A 254 -4.25 15.93 22.84
C GLU A 254 -4.15 14.50 22.30
N ILE A 255 -5.20 14.03 21.61
CA ILE A 255 -5.25 12.68 21.05
C ILE A 255 -4.43 12.57 19.76
N TRP A 256 -4.30 13.66 19.01
CA TRP A 256 -3.66 13.62 17.69
C TRP A 256 -2.15 13.40 17.74
N TRP A 257 -1.53 13.76 18.88
CA TRP A 257 -0.09 13.57 19.13
C TRP A 257 0.08 12.99 20.53
N PRO A 258 0.20 11.67 20.67
CA PRO A 258 0.37 11.02 21.98
C PRO A 258 1.54 11.59 22.76
N ARG A 259 2.64 11.88 22.07
CA ARG A 259 3.85 12.53 22.61
C ARG A 259 4.38 13.54 21.60
N LEU A 260 4.79 14.71 22.05
CA LEU A 260 5.35 15.76 21.19
C LEU A 260 6.81 15.55 20.81
N ASP A 261 7.54 14.69 21.53
CA ASP A 261 8.93 14.33 21.28
C ASP A 261 9.10 13.06 20.41
N GLU A 262 8.01 12.40 20.08
CA GLU A 262 8.03 11.20 19.25
C GLU A 262 8.23 11.58 17.79
N GLN A 263 9.28 11.03 17.18
CA GLN A 263 9.49 11.13 15.75
C GLN A 263 8.69 10.02 15.08
N ASP A 264 7.43 10.29 14.81
CA ASP A 264 6.59 9.38 14.05
C ASP A 264 7.12 9.28 12.61
N SER A 265 7.29 8.06 12.13
CA SER A 265 7.83 7.77 10.80
C SER A 265 6.89 8.13 9.65
N ASP A 266 5.67 8.58 9.95
CA ASP A 266 4.67 8.93 8.92
C ASP A 266 4.80 10.41 8.51
N TYR A 267 5.90 10.72 7.81
CA TYR A 267 6.25 12.05 7.29
C TYR A 267 5.25 12.63 6.26
N HIS A 268 4.16 11.94 5.98
CA HIS A 268 3.21 12.38 4.95
C HIS A 268 1.96 13.06 5.51
N ASP A 269 1.79 13.12 6.84
CA ASP A 269 0.66 13.84 7.44
C ASP A 269 0.97 15.32 7.64
N ALA A 270 0.18 16.17 6.98
CA ALA A 270 0.34 17.62 7.05
C ALA A 270 0.21 18.19 8.48
N LYS A 271 -0.59 17.56 9.37
CA LYS A 271 -0.75 18.00 10.77
C LYS A 271 0.51 17.69 11.58
N THR A 272 1.08 16.53 11.37
CA THR A 272 2.32 16.10 12.01
C THR A 272 3.49 16.97 11.56
N ALA A 273 3.59 17.27 10.27
CA ALA A 273 4.59 18.19 9.74
C ALA A 273 4.44 19.61 10.33
N LEU A 274 3.22 20.09 10.51
CA LEU A 274 2.95 21.41 11.09
C LEU A 274 3.40 21.49 12.55
N ILE A 275 3.07 20.50 13.40
CA ILE A 275 3.47 20.51 14.81
C ILE A 275 4.99 20.38 14.96
N HIS A 276 5.66 19.52 14.21
CA HIS A 276 7.11 19.38 14.27
C HIS A 276 7.83 20.65 13.81
N THR A 277 7.35 21.29 12.76
CA THR A 277 7.90 22.58 12.30
C THR A 277 7.67 23.67 13.34
N LEU A 278 6.53 23.66 14.02
CA LEU A 278 6.23 24.60 15.13
C LEU A 278 7.16 24.37 16.32
N ILE A 279 7.37 23.11 16.74
CA ILE A 279 8.30 22.75 17.82
C ILE A 279 9.69 23.28 17.48
N PHE A 280 10.18 22.97 16.27
CA PHE A 280 11.49 23.44 15.81
C PHE A 280 11.59 24.97 15.83
N ALA A 281 10.58 25.69 15.36
CA ALA A 281 10.55 27.15 15.41
C ALA A 281 10.58 27.70 16.85
N CYS A 282 9.87 27.05 17.77
CA CYS A 282 9.88 27.42 19.18
C CYS A 282 11.24 27.16 19.84
N GLU A 283 11.88 26.03 19.58
CA GLU A 283 13.22 25.70 20.07
C GLU A 283 14.26 26.73 19.61
N GLU A 284 14.22 27.17 18.35
CA GLU A 284 15.09 28.21 17.80
C GLU A 284 14.89 29.56 18.50
N VAL A 285 13.68 29.88 18.99
CA VAL A 285 13.43 31.06 19.82
C VAL A 285 14.17 30.95 21.15
N TYR A 286 14.17 29.78 21.75
CA TYR A 286 14.87 29.54 23.03
C TYR A 286 16.40 29.65 22.91
N GLN A 287 16.96 29.32 21.77
CA GLN A 287 18.40 29.40 21.51
C GLN A 287 18.90 30.83 21.27
N LYS A 288 18.05 31.74 20.77
CA LYS A 288 18.51 33.03 20.23
C LYS A 288 18.43 34.21 21.22
N SER A 289 17.36 34.33 21.99
CA SER A 289 17.17 35.55 22.81
C SER A 289 16.18 35.37 23.94
N SER A 290 16.57 35.73 25.15
CA SER A 290 15.72 35.68 26.36
C SER A 290 14.47 36.57 26.28
N GLY A 291 14.52 37.70 25.57
CA GLY A 291 13.38 38.59 25.38
C GLY A 291 12.30 37.95 24.48
N SER A 292 12.69 37.22 23.46
CA SER A 292 11.82 36.50 22.55
C SER A 292 11.08 35.32 23.19
N ILE A 293 11.73 34.66 24.19
CA ILE A 293 11.13 33.59 25.00
C ILE A 293 9.88 34.07 25.72
N THR A 294 9.96 35.26 26.38
CA THR A 294 8.82 35.84 27.08
C THR A 294 7.66 36.18 26.13
N GLN A 295 7.98 36.65 24.93
CA GLN A 295 6.96 36.95 23.92
C GLN A 295 6.28 35.68 23.42
N LEU A 296 7.05 34.63 23.11
CA LEU A 296 6.55 33.34 22.69
C LEU A 296 5.62 32.71 23.73
N ASP A 297 6.06 32.72 25.02
CA ASP A 297 5.27 32.20 26.13
C ASP A 297 3.93 32.93 26.28
N LYS A 298 3.91 34.27 26.14
CA LYS A 298 2.67 35.06 26.15
C LYS A 298 1.73 34.69 25.01
N VAL A 299 2.25 34.37 23.80
CA VAL A 299 1.44 33.95 22.67
C VAL A 299 0.84 32.58 22.93
N LEU A 300 1.64 31.61 23.37
CA LEU A 300 1.18 30.27 23.71
C LEU A 300 0.17 30.26 24.86
N CYS A 301 0.36 31.07 25.89
CA CYS A 301 -0.57 31.23 27.01
C CYS A 301 -1.97 31.73 26.61
N LYS A 302 -2.07 32.49 25.52
CA LYS A 302 -3.35 33.01 25.03
C LYS A 302 -4.16 31.97 24.27
N GLN A 303 -3.50 30.89 23.82
CA GLN A 303 -4.17 29.84 23.10
C GLN A 303 -4.97 28.93 24.05
N ARG A 304 -6.22 28.62 23.66
CA ARG A 304 -7.13 27.83 24.50
C ARG A 304 -6.96 26.31 24.36
N TRP A 305 -6.35 25.85 23.26
CA TRP A 305 -6.23 24.43 22.95
C TRP A 305 -5.15 23.73 23.77
N LYS A 306 -5.43 22.53 24.25
CA LYS A 306 -4.55 21.77 25.16
C LYS A 306 -3.15 21.52 24.58
N VAL A 307 -3.04 21.34 23.26
CA VAL A 307 -1.75 21.13 22.59
C VAL A 307 -0.76 22.26 22.87
N PHE A 308 -1.20 23.51 22.96
CA PHE A 308 -0.30 24.63 23.24
C PHE A 308 0.17 24.65 24.71
N ARG A 309 -0.65 24.15 25.65
CA ARG A 309 -0.22 23.93 27.02
C ARG A 309 0.84 22.83 27.08
N ARG A 310 0.63 21.74 26.39
CA ARG A 310 1.60 20.64 26.27
C ARG A 310 2.90 21.12 25.61
N LEU A 311 2.81 21.91 24.53
CA LEU A 311 3.99 22.50 23.87
C LEU A 311 4.80 23.38 24.86
N ARG A 312 4.14 24.20 25.68
CA ARG A 312 4.85 24.95 26.74
C ARG A 312 5.56 24.04 27.73
N GLN A 313 4.90 22.98 28.20
CA GLN A 313 5.46 22.00 29.11
C GLN A 313 6.70 21.31 28.49
N HIS A 314 6.59 20.91 27.22
CA HIS A 314 7.69 20.33 26.44
C HIS A 314 8.91 21.30 26.36
N LEU A 315 8.67 22.54 25.95
CA LEU A 315 9.73 23.57 25.87
C LEU A 315 10.39 23.87 27.23
N TYR A 316 9.62 23.86 28.30
CA TYR A 316 10.16 24.07 29.66
C TYR A 316 10.99 22.88 30.16
N ALA A 317 10.61 21.66 29.75
CA ALA A 317 11.41 20.47 30.01
C ALA A 317 12.75 20.53 29.26
N LEU A 318 12.76 20.95 27.99
CA LEU A 318 14.00 21.05 27.20
C LEU A 318 14.92 22.20 27.66
N HIS A 319 14.35 23.29 28.20
CA HIS A 319 15.09 24.50 28.51
C HIS A 319 14.86 24.99 29.97
N PRO A 320 15.16 24.19 31.03
CA PRO A 320 15.02 24.61 32.39
C PRO A 320 16.11 25.65 32.73
N ASN A 321 15.69 26.88 33.06
CA ASN A 321 16.59 27.97 33.37
C ASN A 321 15.94 28.97 34.36
N LYS A 322 16.67 30.01 34.79
CA LYS A 322 16.19 31.04 35.76
C LYS A 322 14.92 31.74 35.24
N GLN A 323 14.73 31.90 33.95
CA GLN A 323 13.57 32.58 33.36
C GLN A 323 12.34 31.66 33.34
N THR A 324 12.51 30.37 33.02
CA THR A 324 11.42 29.39 32.96
C THR A 324 11.03 28.87 34.36
N LYS A 325 11.93 28.91 35.36
CA LYS A 325 11.66 28.44 36.73
C LYS A 325 10.34 28.95 37.32
N PRO A 326 10.01 30.28 37.30
CA PRO A 326 8.75 30.78 37.87
C PRO A 326 7.52 30.28 37.08
N TRP A 327 7.62 30.08 35.75
CA TRP A 327 6.53 29.58 34.93
C TRP A 327 6.26 28.07 35.15
N ILE A 328 7.33 27.28 35.26
CA ILE A 328 7.28 25.86 35.64
C ILE A 328 6.61 25.72 37.01
N ARG A 329 7.10 26.49 38.02
CA ARG A 329 6.53 26.49 39.37
C ARG A 329 5.04 26.85 39.34
N ALA A 330 4.65 27.88 38.57
CA ALA A 330 3.27 28.29 38.45
C ALA A 330 2.39 27.19 37.82
N LEU A 331 2.85 26.45 36.81
CA LEU A 331 2.12 25.34 36.22
C LEU A 331 1.95 24.16 37.18
N ILE A 332 2.98 23.83 37.96
CA ILE A 332 2.93 22.78 38.98
C ILE A 332 1.92 23.18 40.08
N LEU A 333 1.95 24.41 40.59
CA LEU A 333 1.07 24.86 41.65
C LEU A 333 -0.40 25.05 41.20
N ALA A 334 -0.62 25.36 39.92
CA ALA A 334 -1.94 25.53 39.33
C ALA A 334 -2.59 24.19 38.92
N HIS A 335 -1.89 23.08 39.01
CA HIS A 335 -2.46 21.78 38.74
C HIS A 335 -3.28 21.32 39.95
N GLU A 336 -4.61 21.20 39.81
CA GLU A 336 -5.54 20.89 40.89
C GLU A 336 -5.78 19.39 41.05
N ASP A 337 -5.46 18.59 40.07
CA ASP A 337 -5.87 17.21 39.94
C ASP A 337 -4.78 16.16 40.28
N TYR A 338 -3.93 16.46 41.26
CA TYR A 338 -2.91 15.50 41.73
C TYR A 338 -3.46 14.19 42.31
N ALA A 339 -4.71 14.18 42.69
CA ALA A 339 -5.44 12.98 43.16
C ALA A 339 -6.16 12.23 42.06
N ARG A 340 -6.15 12.75 40.82
CA ARG A 340 -6.79 12.12 39.65
C ARG A 340 -5.79 11.29 38.83
N TRP A 341 -6.36 10.49 37.95
CA TRP A 341 -5.62 9.55 37.10
C TRP A 341 -4.75 10.23 36.07
N LYS A 342 -3.45 9.95 36.08
CA LYS A 342 -2.41 10.29 35.11
C LYS A 342 -2.17 11.77 34.75
N TYR A 343 -0.91 12.18 34.75
CA TYR A 343 -0.46 13.41 34.11
C TYR A 343 -0.30 13.20 32.59
N PRO A 344 -0.48 14.27 31.77
CA PRO A 344 0.04 14.25 30.40
C PRO A 344 1.56 14.04 30.39
N TYR A 345 2.07 13.36 29.36
CA TYR A 345 3.48 13.02 29.23
C TYR A 345 4.39 14.25 29.40
N GLU A 346 4.14 15.34 28.68
CA GLU A 346 4.96 16.55 28.73
C GLU A 346 4.93 17.24 30.12
N PHE A 347 3.83 17.13 30.85
CA PHE A 347 3.74 17.67 32.19
C PHE A 347 4.61 16.87 33.17
N GLN A 348 4.56 15.57 33.07
CA GLN A 348 5.41 14.66 33.85
C GLN A 348 6.89 14.90 33.56
N GLN A 349 7.29 14.97 32.29
CA GLN A 349 8.68 15.25 31.89
C GLN A 349 9.14 16.62 32.41
N MET A 350 8.28 17.64 32.30
CA MET A 350 8.60 18.98 32.83
C MET A 350 8.86 18.93 34.33
N ILE A 351 8.03 18.26 35.12
CA ILE A 351 8.24 18.12 36.58
C ILE A 351 9.55 17.42 36.86
N ARG A 352 9.77 16.24 36.24
CA ARG A 352 10.98 15.44 36.46
C ARG A 352 12.25 16.24 36.20
N ILE A 353 12.36 16.80 35.01
CA ILE A 353 13.56 17.54 34.60
C ILE A 353 13.74 18.81 35.44
N ALA A 354 12.67 19.54 35.76
CA ALA A 354 12.75 20.73 36.59
C ALA A 354 13.12 20.39 38.04
N CYS A 355 12.63 19.31 38.63
CA CYS A 355 13.02 18.85 39.95
C CYS A 355 14.49 18.38 40.00
N GLU A 356 14.97 17.70 38.97
CA GLU A 356 16.38 17.33 38.81
C GLU A 356 17.29 18.56 38.68
N HIS A 357 16.87 19.56 37.88
CA HIS A 357 17.69 20.76 37.61
C HIS A 357 17.70 21.76 38.74
N PHE A 358 16.55 22.06 39.37
CA PHE A 358 16.44 23.10 40.42
C PHE A 358 16.41 22.52 41.82
N GLY A 359 16.22 21.22 42.00
CA GLY A 359 16.16 20.60 43.33
C GLY A 359 15.05 21.19 44.20
N THR A 360 15.35 21.32 45.49
CA THR A 360 14.43 21.87 46.48
C THR A 360 14.14 23.35 46.32
N GLU A 361 14.88 24.07 45.46
CA GLU A 361 14.62 25.49 45.20
C GLU A 361 13.40 25.72 44.28
N LEU A 362 12.88 24.70 43.60
CA LEU A 362 11.73 24.81 42.71
C LEU A 362 10.41 25.04 43.47
N LEU A 363 10.23 24.29 44.54
CA LEU A 363 9.05 24.30 45.40
C LEU A 363 9.45 24.39 46.86
N THR A 364 8.71 25.16 47.67
CA THR A 364 8.93 25.22 49.12
C THR A 364 8.57 23.89 49.80
N GLY A 365 9.00 23.69 51.05
CA GLY A 365 8.65 22.50 51.81
C GLY A 365 7.13 22.32 52.00
N GLU A 366 6.40 23.40 52.24
CA GLU A 366 4.94 23.42 52.42
C GLU A 366 4.24 23.07 51.10
N GLU A 367 4.70 23.59 49.96
CA GLU A 367 4.14 23.31 48.65
C GLU A 367 4.33 21.83 48.26
N ARG A 368 5.54 21.28 48.49
CA ARG A 368 5.81 19.85 48.27
C ARG A 368 4.94 18.99 49.16
N THR A 369 4.81 19.30 50.46
CA THR A 369 3.93 18.55 51.36
C THR A 369 2.48 18.57 50.91
N ARG A 370 1.97 19.72 50.43
CA ARG A 370 0.62 19.83 49.91
C ARG A 370 0.40 18.93 48.66
N ILE A 371 1.34 18.98 47.73
CA ILE A 371 1.28 18.17 46.50
C ILE A 371 1.34 16.67 46.83
N PHE A 372 2.28 16.27 47.69
CA PHE A 372 2.49 14.85 48.01
C PHE A 372 1.33 14.29 48.82
N ASN A 373 0.72 15.06 49.68
CA ASN A 373 -0.52 14.68 50.38
C ASN A 373 -1.71 14.53 49.38
N ALA A 374 -1.79 15.41 48.37
CA ALA A 374 -2.82 15.27 47.33
C ALA A 374 -2.63 13.99 46.51
N ILE A 375 -1.40 13.67 46.13
CA ILE A 375 -1.09 12.40 45.45
C ILE A 375 -1.50 11.22 46.34
N ARG A 376 -1.09 11.22 47.61
CA ARG A 376 -1.37 10.14 48.57
C ARG A 376 -2.86 9.95 48.87
N SER A 377 -3.70 10.98 48.65
CA SER A 377 -5.15 10.92 48.85
C SER A 377 -5.91 10.29 47.66
N GLY A 378 -5.30 10.13 46.50
CA GLY A 378 -5.90 9.59 45.31
C GLY A 378 -5.58 8.10 45.06
N PRO A 379 -6.23 7.48 44.09
CA PRO A 379 -7.48 7.92 43.49
C PRO A 379 -8.70 7.75 44.41
N SER A 380 -9.81 8.37 44.05
CA SER A 380 -11.06 8.25 44.84
C SER A 380 -11.62 6.83 44.79
N LYS A 381 -11.73 6.17 45.93
CA LYS A 381 -12.27 4.83 46.03
C LYS A 381 -13.76 4.77 45.61
N THR A 382 -14.51 5.82 45.86
CA THR A 382 -15.91 5.91 45.44
C THR A 382 -16.04 5.94 43.91
N ASN A 383 -15.29 6.82 43.26
CA ASN A 383 -15.27 6.93 41.79
C ASN A 383 -14.80 5.61 41.15
N TYR A 384 -13.78 4.97 41.74
CA TYR A 384 -13.25 3.72 41.24
C TYR A 384 -14.28 2.60 41.35
N ARG A 385 -14.99 2.49 42.50
CA ARG A 385 -16.10 1.52 42.69
C ARG A 385 -17.24 1.74 41.69
N GLU A 386 -17.58 3.01 41.40
CA GLU A 386 -18.62 3.34 40.42
C GLU A 386 -18.19 2.97 39.00
N SER A 387 -16.93 3.12 38.66
CA SER A 387 -16.42 2.77 37.32
C SER A 387 -16.30 1.26 37.09
N MET A 388 -15.99 0.48 38.14
CA MET A 388 -15.78 -0.98 38.07
C MET A 388 -17.07 -1.79 38.30
N GLY A 389 -18.10 -1.20 38.87
CA GLY A 389 -19.34 -1.91 39.14
C GLY A 389 -19.14 -3.21 39.94
N ASP A 390 -19.65 -4.33 39.39
CA ASP A 390 -19.58 -5.66 40.03
C ASP A 390 -18.14 -6.24 40.07
N GLN A 391 -17.21 -5.70 39.31
CA GLN A 391 -15.82 -6.16 39.28
C GLN A 391 -14.97 -5.52 40.42
N PHE A 392 -15.50 -4.62 41.23
CA PHE A 392 -14.80 -3.98 42.32
C PHE A 392 -14.44 -4.97 43.43
N THR A 393 -13.14 -5.07 43.73
CA THR A 393 -12.61 -5.70 44.95
C THR A 393 -11.72 -4.72 45.70
N GLU A 394 -11.64 -4.87 47.03
CA GLU A 394 -10.78 -4.04 47.87
C GLU A 394 -9.31 -4.22 47.52
N GLU A 395 -8.93 -5.45 47.22
CA GLU A 395 -7.57 -5.83 46.90
C GLU A 395 -7.11 -5.19 45.57
N LEU A 396 -7.96 -5.26 44.56
CA LEU A 396 -7.73 -4.61 43.26
C LEU A 396 -7.61 -3.08 43.40
N PHE A 397 -8.47 -2.47 44.23
CA PHE A 397 -8.35 -1.04 44.49
C PHE A 397 -7.00 -0.67 45.15
N ILE A 398 -6.55 -1.44 46.18
CA ILE A 398 -5.25 -1.18 46.86
C ILE A 398 -4.10 -1.33 45.85
N GLN A 399 -4.11 -2.37 45.04
CA GLN A 399 -3.07 -2.56 44.01
C GLN A 399 -3.03 -1.36 43.03
N ARG A 400 -4.20 -0.96 42.55
CA ARG A 400 -4.35 0.18 41.65
C ARG A 400 -3.95 1.52 42.28
N GLN A 401 -4.28 1.72 43.56
CA GLN A 401 -3.87 2.88 44.31
C GLN A 401 -2.33 2.95 44.50
N ARG A 402 -1.68 1.81 44.76
CA ARG A 402 -0.20 1.72 44.87
C ARG A 402 0.48 2.04 43.54
N TYR A 403 0.00 1.49 42.44
CA TYR A 403 0.49 1.82 41.13
C TYR A 403 0.29 3.30 40.79
N PHE A 404 -0.88 3.86 41.06
CA PHE A 404 -1.14 5.29 40.91
C PHE A 404 -0.16 6.16 41.73
N HIS A 405 0.04 5.87 42.99
CA HIS A 405 1.00 6.61 43.82
C HIS A 405 2.43 6.53 43.23
N ARG A 406 2.82 5.36 42.80
CA ARG A 406 4.15 5.14 42.20
C ARG A 406 4.35 6.00 40.96
N ILE A 407 3.43 6.00 40.04
CA ILE A 407 3.47 6.81 38.79
C ILE A 407 3.49 8.31 39.14
N GLN A 408 2.63 8.75 40.06
CA GLN A 408 2.51 10.18 40.39
C GLN A 408 3.70 10.72 41.18
N PHE A 409 4.35 9.93 42.03
CA PHE A 409 5.55 10.33 42.77
C PHE A 409 6.82 10.29 41.92
N LYS A 410 6.90 9.42 40.91
CA LYS A 410 8.10 9.21 40.07
C LYS A 410 8.72 10.50 39.53
N PRO A 411 7.97 11.49 39.02
CA PRO A 411 8.54 12.75 38.52
C PRO A 411 9.18 13.61 39.62
N PHE A 412 8.83 13.40 40.89
CA PHE A 412 9.32 14.15 42.05
C PHE A 412 10.45 13.46 42.79
N VAL A 413 10.95 12.31 42.33
CA VAL A 413 11.93 11.47 43.07
C VAL A 413 13.09 12.25 43.61
N SER A 414 13.67 13.21 42.81
CA SER A 414 14.83 14.02 43.25
C SER A 414 14.53 15.00 44.39
N VAL A 415 13.26 15.26 44.71
CA VAL A 415 12.83 16.22 45.73
C VAL A 415 11.92 15.61 46.80
N LEU A 416 11.72 14.30 46.78
CA LEU A 416 11.01 13.57 47.83
C LEU A 416 11.78 13.64 49.14
N PHE A 417 11.08 13.70 50.26
CA PHE A 417 11.68 13.78 51.58
C PHE A 417 10.85 13.07 52.68
N GLY A 418 11.51 12.72 53.80
CA GLY A 418 10.85 12.12 54.96
C GLY A 418 10.03 10.89 54.66
N GLU A 419 8.79 10.84 55.14
CA GLU A 419 7.87 9.71 54.95
C GLU A 419 7.50 9.45 53.50
N PHE A 420 7.49 10.47 52.63
CA PHE A 420 7.14 10.31 51.23
C PHE A 420 8.24 9.59 50.45
N SER A 421 9.50 9.83 50.79
CA SER A 421 10.65 9.13 50.21
C SER A 421 10.66 7.64 50.64
N ALA A 422 10.43 7.38 51.92
CA ALA A 422 10.33 5.99 52.45
C ALA A 422 9.18 5.23 51.78
N TYR A 423 8.01 5.86 51.70
CA TYR A 423 6.85 5.25 51.05
C TYR A 423 7.10 4.96 49.56
N PHE A 424 7.70 5.86 48.83
CA PHE A 424 8.02 5.61 47.42
C PHE A 424 9.03 4.47 47.26
N GLN A 425 10.02 4.34 48.12
CA GLN A 425 10.95 3.22 48.11
C GLN A 425 10.24 1.89 48.37
N GLU A 426 9.28 1.86 49.30
CA GLU A 426 8.44 0.68 49.53
C GLU A 426 7.69 0.28 48.27
N LEU A 427 7.07 1.24 47.56
CA LEU A 427 6.35 1.00 46.30
C LEU A 427 7.25 0.47 45.19
N GLU A 428 8.50 0.93 45.08
CA GLU A 428 9.47 0.48 44.08
C GLU A 428 10.00 -0.95 44.37
N ILE A 429 10.13 -1.31 45.65
CA ILE A 429 10.58 -2.67 46.05
C ILE A 429 9.52 -3.71 45.80
N GLU A 430 8.25 -3.37 45.97
CA GLU A 430 7.13 -4.32 45.76
C GLU A 430 6.73 -4.47 44.30
N ALA A 431 7.16 -3.56 43.45
CA ALA A 431 6.80 -3.61 42.03
C ALA A 431 7.74 -4.56 41.26
N ASN A 432 7.13 -5.45 40.48
CA ASN A 432 7.84 -6.38 39.60
C ASN A 432 8.18 -5.79 38.22
N ASP A 433 7.74 -4.55 37.93
CA ASP A 433 7.86 -3.88 36.64
C ASP A 433 8.60 -2.54 36.75
N GLN A 434 9.12 -2.04 35.63
CA GLN A 434 9.72 -0.69 35.56
C GLN A 434 8.70 0.28 34.90
N ILE A 435 8.49 1.46 35.54
CA ILE A 435 7.71 2.54 34.93
C ILE A 435 8.46 3.05 33.71
N SER A 436 7.84 2.94 32.54
CA SER A 436 8.32 3.46 31.27
C SER A 436 7.69 4.84 30.95
N ASP A 437 8.26 5.55 29.99
CA ASP A 437 7.66 6.79 29.48
C ASP A 437 6.27 6.57 28.85
N ASN A 438 5.99 5.36 28.36
CA ASN A 438 4.70 4.99 27.78
C ASN A 438 3.58 4.94 28.83
N ASP A 439 3.90 4.76 30.12
CA ASP A 439 2.90 4.76 31.20
C ASP A 439 2.25 6.13 31.40
N TYR A 440 2.84 7.19 30.87
CA TYR A 440 2.30 8.56 30.92
C TYR A 440 1.57 8.97 29.62
N SER A 441 1.55 8.15 28.60
CA SER A 441 0.83 8.42 27.35
C SER A 441 -0.68 8.50 27.60
N VAL A 442 -1.34 9.55 27.10
CA VAL A 442 -2.79 9.78 27.25
C VAL A 442 -3.60 8.76 26.46
N ILE A 443 -3.04 8.26 25.38
CA ILE A 443 -3.63 7.19 24.58
C ILE A 443 -2.53 6.20 24.23
N ARG A 444 -2.70 4.97 24.65
CA ARG A 444 -2.11 3.85 23.96
C ARG A 444 -2.99 3.55 22.73
N ALA A 445 -2.96 4.40 21.72
CA ALA A 445 -3.36 4.02 20.40
C ALA A 445 -2.19 3.24 19.79
N GLN A 446 -1.98 2.05 20.26
CA GLN A 446 -1.30 1.04 19.48
C GLN A 446 -2.30 0.61 18.39
N SER A 447 -2.15 1.15 17.19
CA SER A 447 -2.51 0.42 15.99
C SER A 447 -1.40 -0.60 15.77
N GLY A 448 -1.37 -1.59 16.59
CA GLY A 448 -0.55 -2.77 16.55
C GLY A 448 -1.49 -3.90 16.90
N TYR A 449 -1.19 -5.08 16.39
CA TYR A 449 -1.85 -6.30 16.81
C TYR A 449 -1.92 -6.35 18.33
N VAL A 450 -3.07 -6.75 18.88
CA VAL A 450 -3.22 -7.06 20.30
C VAL A 450 -2.05 -7.99 20.67
N THR A 451 -1.13 -7.54 21.51
CA THR A 451 -0.05 -8.40 21.99
C THR A 451 -0.69 -9.36 22.98
N GLN A 452 -0.90 -10.58 22.51
CA GLN A 452 -1.34 -11.69 23.35
C GLN A 452 -0.20 -12.04 24.29
N ASN A 453 -0.42 -11.95 25.59
CA ASN A 453 0.57 -12.25 26.62
C ASN A 453 0.26 -13.59 27.29
N SER A 454 1.28 -14.40 27.49
CA SER A 454 1.18 -15.61 28.29
C SER A 454 1.13 -15.27 29.78
N PRO A 455 0.31 -15.97 30.59
CA PRO A 455 0.26 -15.76 32.05
C PRO A 455 1.58 -16.14 32.75
N ARG A 456 2.42 -16.96 32.11
CA ARG A 456 3.79 -17.28 32.51
C ARG A 456 4.69 -17.28 31.30
N SER A 457 5.92 -16.79 31.49
CA SER A 457 6.94 -16.83 30.46
C SER A 457 7.36 -18.30 30.15
N PRO A 458 7.90 -18.57 28.95
CA PRO A 458 8.46 -19.88 28.63
C PRO A 458 9.53 -20.34 29.62
N GLU A 459 10.32 -19.42 30.16
CA GLU A 459 11.37 -19.71 31.16
C GLU A 459 10.76 -20.18 32.48
N GLU A 460 9.69 -19.54 32.95
CA GLU A 460 8.97 -19.98 34.16
C GLU A 460 8.27 -21.31 33.97
N LEU A 461 7.62 -21.53 32.82
CA LEU A 461 7.00 -22.83 32.51
C LEU A 461 8.04 -23.93 32.40
N ALA A 462 9.24 -23.67 31.91
CA ALA A 462 10.32 -24.65 31.80
C ALA A 462 10.88 -25.12 33.16
N THR A 463 10.65 -24.37 34.24
CA THR A 463 11.08 -24.74 35.62
C THR A 463 10.15 -25.77 36.27
N LEU A 464 8.91 -25.91 35.76
CA LEU A 464 7.95 -26.89 36.28
C LEU A 464 8.35 -28.30 35.89
N ILE A 465 8.10 -29.27 36.78
CA ILE A 465 8.16 -30.70 36.43
C ILE A 465 6.98 -31.03 35.51
N ASP A 466 7.09 -32.11 34.74
CA ASP A 466 6.13 -32.39 33.66
C ASP A 466 4.69 -32.58 34.15
N GLU A 467 4.49 -33.20 35.34
CA GLU A 467 3.19 -33.35 35.97
C GLU A 467 2.58 -32.03 36.40
N GLU A 468 3.39 -31.10 36.93
CA GLU A 468 2.93 -29.76 37.32
C GLU A 468 2.59 -28.91 36.09
N LEU A 469 3.40 -29.00 35.04
CA LEU A 469 3.15 -28.30 33.79
C LEU A 469 1.88 -28.81 33.12
N LEU A 470 1.63 -30.12 33.09
CA LEU A 470 0.41 -30.70 32.54
C LEU A 470 -0.82 -30.25 33.31
N THR A 471 -0.74 -30.27 34.65
CA THR A 471 -1.83 -29.76 35.53
C THR A 471 -2.07 -28.28 35.26
N TYR A 472 -1.03 -27.47 35.18
CA TYR A 472 -1.12 -26.05 34.98
C TYR A 472 -1.82 -25.66 33.65
N ILE A 473 -1.44 -26.30 32.53
CA ILE A 473 -2.05 -25.98 31.21
C ILE A 473 -3.51 -26.48 31.12
N ASN A 474 -3.91 -27.51 31.86
CA ASN A 474 -5.31 -27.96 31.89
C ASN A 474 -6.19 -27.11 32.79
N GLU A 475 -5.68 -26.72 33.98
CA GLU A 475 -6.47 -25.97 34.97
C GLU A 475 -6.50 -24.47 34.74
N TRP A 476 -5.53 -23.90 34.01
CA TRP A 476 -5.50 -22.46 33.78
C TRP A 476 -6.76 -21.98 33.06
N GLN A 477 -7.38 -20.93 33.57
CA GLN A 477 -8.55 -20.29 32.96
C GLN A 477 -8.25 -18.83 32.68
N GLU A 478 -8.83 -18.29 31.61
CA GLU A 478 -8.76 -16.87 31.31
C GLU A 478 -9.49 -16.11 32.41
N GLU A 479 -8.75 -15.40 33.25
CA GLU A 479 -9.32 -14.41 34.11
C GLU A 479 -9.60 -13.16 33.29
N HIS A 480 -10.82 -12.65 33.34
CA HIS A 480 -11.19 -11.39 32.72
C HIS A 480 -10.42 -10.28 33.40
N HIS A 481 -9.28 -9.90 32.80
CA HIS A 481 -8.49 -8.78 33.25
C HIS A 481 -9.16 -7.46 32.83
N ASP A 482 -8.99 -6.48 33.73
CA ASP A 482 -9.52 -5.13 33.70
C ASP A 482 -9.51 -4.47 32.30
N LYS A 483 -10.62 -3.85 31.92
CA LYS A 483 -10.83 -3.10 30.67
C LYS A 483 -9.82 -1.98 30.40
N ASP A 484 -8.90 -1.72 31.31
CA ASP A 484 -7.88 -0.66 31.15
C ASP A 484 -6.62 -1.10 30.38
N ASP A 485 -6.38 -2.40 30.18
CA ASP A 485 -5.31 -2.92 29.34
C ASP A 485 -5.83 -3.88 28.27
N TRP A 486 -6.81 -3.44 27.50
CA TRP A 486 -7.41 -4.19 26.40
C TRP A 486 -6.42 -4.52 25.27
N LEU A 487 -5.18 -3.99 25.33
CA LEU A 487 -4.10 -4.26 24.38
C LEU A 487 -3.11 -5.33 24.86
N ALA A 488 -3.17 -5.75 26.11
CA ALA A 488 -2.36 -6.83 26.68
C ALA A 488 -3.30 -7.93 27.19
N GLU A 489 -3.91 -8.65 26.26
CA GLU A 489 -4.81 -9.75 26.57
C GLU A 489 -4.00 -10.98 26.98
N ILE A 490 -4.15 -11.41 28.24
CA ILE A 490 -3.60 -12.67 28.70
C ILE A 490 -4.59 -13.75 28.31
N ASN A 491 -4.23 -14.56 27.31
CA ASN A 491 -5.14 -15.55 26.76
C ASN A 491 -4.46 -16.91 26.57
N ILE A 492 -5.31 -17.92 26.32
CA ILE A 492 -4.85 -19.29 26.13
C ILE A 492 -3.97 -19.47 24.90
N ALA A 493 -4.12 -18.64 23.87
CA ALA A 493 -3.30 -18.74 22.67
C ALA A 493 -1.85 -18.37 22.97
N ALA A 494 -1.63 -17.30 23.73
CA ALA A 494 -0.28 -16.92 24.15
C ALA A 494 0.34 -17.95 25.11
N LEU A 495 -0.46 -18.55 25.99
CA LEU A 495 0.01 -19.65 26.84
C LEU A 495 0.41 -20.88 26.00
N ALA A 496 -0.36 -21.18 24.95
CA ALA A 496 -0.01 -22.27 24.04
C ALA A 496 1.27 -21.99 23.24
N GLU A 497 1.53 -20.74 22.85
CA GLU A 497 2.80 -20.33 22.23
C GLU A 497 3.98 -20.43 23.21
N ALA A 498 3.79 -20.03 24.46
CA ALA A 498 4.78 -20.20 25.51
C ALA A 498 5.06 -21.69 25.77
N PHE A 499 4.03 -22.52 25.84
CA PHE A 499 4.15 -23.98 25.95
C PHE A 499 4.87 -24.56 24.72
N GLN A 500 4.57 -24.13 23.48
CA GLN A 500 5.28 -24.54 22.29
C GLN A 500 6.80 -24.27 22.41
N SER A 501 7.18 -23.11 22.94
CA SER A 501 8.58 -22.77 23.19
C SER A 501 9.24 -23.73 24.21
N VAL A 502 8.53 -24.08 25.28
CA VAL A 502 9.00 -25.06 26.26
C VAL A 502 9.11 -26.45 25.64
N PHE A 503 8.13 -26.85 24.86
CA PHE A 503 8.11 -28.12 24.14
C PHE A 503 9.32 -28.23 23.21
N SER A 504 9.62 -27.19 22.48
CA SER A 504 10.76 -27.06 21.56
C SER A 504 12.10 -27.13 22.29
N LYS A 505 12.29 -26.32 23.32
CA LYS A 505 13.61 -26.04 23.91
C LYS A 505 13.95 -26.95 25.08
N SER A 506 12.94 -27.47 25.80
CA SER A 506 13.13 -28.20 27.07
C SER A 506 12.58 -29.62 27.04
N ILE A 507 11.46 -29.88 26.33
CA ILE A 507 10.82 -31.19 26.32
C ILE A 507 11.43 -32.10 25.24
N ILE A 508 11.47 -31.66 23.99
CA ILE A 508 11.99 -32.47 22.87
C ILE A 508 13.47 -32.88 23.06
N PRO A 509 14.37 -32.03 23.58
CA PRO A 509 15.77 -32.44 23.79
C PRO A 509 15.96 -33.48 24.88
N ASP A 510 15.03 -33.59 25.84
CA ASP A 510 15.08 -34.60 26.90
C ASP A 510 14.17 -35.77 26.55
N ALA A 511 14.79 -36.93 26.32
CA ALA A 511 14.08 -38.14 25.91
C ALA A 511 13.04 -38.64 26.95
N ASN A 512 13.26 -38.38 28.24
CA ASN A 512 12.32 -38.79 29.28
C ASN A 512 11.12 -37.86 29.34
N ARG A 513 11.36 -36.56 29.26
CA ARG A 513 10.30 -35.54 29.18
C ARG A 513 9.43 -35.76 27.94
N LEU A 514 10.06 -35.89 26.77
CA LEU A 514 9.33 -36.15 25.53
C LEU A 514 8.46 -37.42 25.64
N ARG A 515 9.02 -38.49 26.16
CA ARG A 515 8.27 -39.74 26.35
C ARG A 515 7.08 -39.52 27.28
N PHE A 516 7.26 -38.79 28.39
CA PHE A 516 6.16 -38.45 29.29
C PHE A 516 5.01 -37.80 28.54
N TRP A 517 5.29 -36.79 27.72
CA TRP A 517 4.25 -36.02 26.98
C TRP A 517 3.58 -36.87 25.90
N LEU A 518 4.30 -37.75 25.22
CA LEU A 518 3.72 -38.65 24.23
C LEU A 518 2.88 -39.76 24.86
N ASP A 519 3.30 -40.30 26.01
CA ASP A 519 2.58 -41.36 26.72
C ASP A 519 1.36 -40.84 27.46
N ASN A 520 1.37 -39.59 27.95
CA ASN A 520 0.27 -38.95 28.67
C ASN A 520 -0.58 -38.00 27.78
N ARG A 521 -0.50 -38.09 26.46
CA ARG A 521 -1.23 -37.22 25.52
C ARG A 521 -2.74 -37.21 25.76
N GLU A 522 -3.33 -38.32 26.23
CA GLU A 522 -4.76 -38.43 26.56
C GLU A 522 -5.17 -37.56 27.77
N GLN A 523 -4.20 -37.09 28.55
CA GLN A 523 -4.44 -36.23 29.70
C GLN A 523 -4.36 -34.75 29.34
N ILE A 524 -4.00 -34.40 28.09
CA ILE A 524 -4.04 -33.02 27.62
C ILE A 524 -5.47 -32.71 27.20
N GLU A 525 -6.20 -32.01 28.08
CA GLU A 525 -7.64 -31.76 27.89
C GLU A 525 -7.97 -30.75 26.80
N ARG A 526 -7.01 -29.85 26.48
CA ARG A 526 -7.27 -28.73 25.55
C ARG A 526 -6.52 -28.93 24.23
N PRO A 527 -7.25 -29.06 23.11
CA PRO A 527 -6.66 -29.31 21.79
C PRO A 527 -5.65 -28.24 21.30
N ILE A 528 -5.71 -27.03 21.83
CA ILE A 528 -4.77 -25.95 21.45
C ILE A 528 -3.30 -26.31 21.79
N TYR A 529 -3.05 -27.03 22.89
CA TYR A 529 -1.69 -27.47 23.22
C TYR A 529 -1.24 -28.63 22.32
N ILE A 530 -2.17 -29.49 21.92
CA ILE A 530 -1.91 -30.52 20.91
C ILE A 530 -1.51 -29.89 19.57
N ARG A 531 -2.24 -28.82 19.16
CA ARG A 531 -1.89 -28.04 17.98
C ARG A 531 -0.47 -27.46 18.11
N ALA A 532 -0.14 -26.86 19.26
CA ALA A 532 1.18 -26.28 19.52
C ALA A 532 2.30 -27.34 19.39
N MET A 533 2.06 -28.57 19.85
CA MET A 533 3.00 -29.69 19.67
C MET A 533 3.16 -30.04 18.19
N VAL A 534 2.08 -30.16 17.42
CA VAL A 534 2.12 -30.45 15.97
C VAL A 534 2.82 -29.32 15.19
N ASP A 535 2.56 -28.08 15.55
CA ASP A 535 3.19 -26.92 14.92
C ASP A 535 4.71 -26.90 15.17
N GLU A 536 5.17 -27.30 16.36
CA GLU A 536 6.60 -27.45 16.63
C GLU A 536 7.21 -28.59 15.80
N MET A 537 6.52 -29.74 15.72
CA MET A 537 6.95 -30.85 14.88
C MET A 537 7.11 -30.43 13.42
N LYS A 538 6.16 -29.61 12.92
CA LYS A 538 6.20 -29.03 11.59
C LYS A 538 7.43 -28.12 11.40
N GLN A 539 7.73 -27.25 12.35
CA GLN A 539 8.89 -26.34 12.29
C GLN A 539 10.22 -27.14 12.22
N ARG A 540 10.32 -28.21 12.95
CA ARG A 540 11.51 -29.11 12.91
C ARG A 540 11.69 -29.74 11.54
N VAL A 541 10.62 -30.27 10.97
CA VAL A 541 10.66 -30.82 9.60
C VAL A 541 11.00 -29.74 8.58
N GLN A 542 10.47 -28.51 8.73
CA GLN A 542 10.86 -27.37 7.91
C GLN A 542 12.37 -27.09 7.98
N ALA A 543 12.95 -27.21 9.16
CA ALA A 543 14.38 -27.08 9.39
C ALA A 543 15.19 -28.34 8.97
N LYS A 544 14.56 -29.34 8.32
CA LYS A 544 15.13 -30.62 7.91
C LYS A 544 15.68 -31.47 9.09
N ASN A 545 15.12 -31.31 10.27
CA ASN A 545 15.36 -32.16 11.40
C ASN A 545 14.30 -33.27 11.42
N PHE A 546 14.68 -34.50 11.07
CA PHE A 546 13.79 -35.66 10.98
C PHE A 546 13.95 -36.62 12.16
N ASP A 547 14.64 -36.16 13.19
CA ASP A 547 14.76 -36.97 14.43
C ASP A 547 13.36 -37.23 14.99
N LYS A 548 13.10 -38.51 15.33
CA LYS A 548 11.81 -38.95 15.87
C LYS A 548 10.60 -38.79 14.95
N LEU A 549 10.83 -38.68 13.63
CA LEU A 549 9.76 -38.51 12.65
C LEU A 549 8.66 -39.59 12.78
N ASN A 550 9.01 -40.83 13.01
CA ASN A 550 8.04 -41.92 13.20
C ASN A 550 7.14 -41.68 14.42
N GLU A 551 7.69 -41.20 15.52
CA GLU A 551 6.94 -40.86 16.73
C GLU A 551 5.97 -39.69 16.44
N TRP A 552 6.42 -38.68 15.67
CA TRP A 552 5.58 -37.56 15.23
C TRP A 552 4.43 -38.06 14.35
N LEU A 553 4.67 -38.91 13.39
CA LEU A 553 3.63 -39.46 12.50
C LEU A 553 2.60 -40.31 13.27
N MET A 554 3.04 -41.09 14.26
CA MET A 554 2.12 -41.84 15.15
C MET A 554 1.29 -40.92 16.05
N PHE A 555 1.88 -39.80 16.52
CA PHE A 555 1.18 -38.81 17.28
C PHE A 555 0.11 -38.11 16.38
N CYS A 556 0.46 -37.77 15.17
CA CYS A 556 -0.47 -37.19 14.19
C CYS A 556 -1.64 -38.14 13.85
N GLU A 557 -1.39 -39.46 13.76
CA GLU A 557 -2.44 -40.45 13.58
C GLU A 557 -3.42 -40.46 14.75
N TRP A 558 -2.91 -40.39 15.97
CA TRP A 558 -3.72 -40.27 17.16
C TRP A 558 -4.56 -38.96 17.16
N VAL A 559 -3.98 -37.82 16.78
CA VAL A 559 -4.72 -36.55 16.65
C VAL A 559 -5.88 -36.71 15.69
N LEU A 560 -5.66 -37.36 14.53
CA LEU A 560 -6.71 -37.54 13.51
C LEU A 560 -7.80 -38.51 13.94
N SER A 561 -7.61 -39.32 14.99
CA SER A 561 -8.64 -40.23 15.51
C SER A 561 -9.72 -39.52 16.31
N HIS A 562 -9.49 -38.25 16.72
CA HIS A 562 -10.46 -37.47 17.47
C HIS A 562 -11.42 -36.75 16.53
N GLN A 563 -12.72 -36.74 16.89
CA GLN A 563 -13.75 -36.01 16.17
C GLN A 563 -14.26 -34.88 17.03
N ASP A 564 -14.51 -33.73 16.41
CA ASP A 564 -15.18 -32.62 17.07
C ASP A 564 -16.68 -32.94 17.23
N GLN A 565 -17.26 -32.49 18.33
CA GLN A 565 -18.71 -32.32 18.42
C GLN A 565 -19.05 -31.02 17.71
N ASP A 566 -20.09 -31.03 16.86
CA ASP A 566 -20.57 -29.82 16.19
C ASP A 566 -20.85 -28.73 17.24
N PRO A 567 -20.36 -27.50 17.08
CA PRO A 567 -20.79 -26.41 17.94
C PRO A 567 -22.28 -26.18 17.73
N GLU A 568 -23.08 -26.28 18.79
CA GLU A 568 -24.55 -26.14 18.77
C GLU A 568 -25.04 -24.76 18.31
N ASP A 569 -24.16 -23.76 18.25
CA ASP A 569 -24.52 -22.36 18.11
C ASP A 569 -24.26 -21.75 16.71
N GLY A 570 -23.83 -22.53 15.73
CA GLY A 570 -23.69 -22.05 14.36
C GLY A 570 -22.75 -20.82 14.18
N THR A 571 -21.98 -20.47 15.19
CA THR A 571 -20.98 -19.41 15.12
C THR A 571 -19.87 -19.90 14.23
N GLY A 572 -19.80 -19.35 13.01
CA GLY A 572 -18.78 -19.64 12.01
C GLY A 572 -17.39 -19.48 12.63
N LEU A 573 -16.67 -20.60 12.71
CA LEU A 573 -15.29 -20.61 13.14
C LEU A 573 -14.46 -19.83 12.11
N SER A 574 -14.12 -18.60 12.43
CA SER A 574 -13.16 -17.87 11.58
C SER A 574 -11.84 -18.60 11.66
N ASP A 575 -11.32 -19.00 10.50
CA ASP A 575 -10.15 -19.85 10.33
C ASP A 575 -8.84 -19.20 10.82
N GLU A 576 -8.89 -17.92 11.17
CA GLU A 576 -7.74 -17.09 11.51
C GLU A 576 -7.46 -16.98 13.02
N SER A 577 -8.40 -17.36 13.88
CA SER A 577 -8.15 -17.30 15.31
C SER A 577 -7.35 -18.54 15.76
N ARG A 578 -6.15 -18.33 16.28
CA ARG A 578 -5.33 -19.33 16.94
C ARG A 578 -5.97 -19.87 18.24
N GLU A 579 -7.09 -19.31 18.61
CA GLU A 579 -7.78 -19.53 19.90
C GLU A 579 -8.78 -20.68 19.90
N HIS A 580 -8.88 -21.46 18.82
CA HIS A 580 -9.88 -22.51 18.70
C HIS A 580 -9.70 -23.64 19.74
N PRO A 581 -10.69 -23.83 20.63
CA PRO A 581 -10.65 -24.88 21.64
C PRO A 581 -10.91 -26.29 21.07
N TYR A 582 -11.12 -26.43 19.75
CA TYR A 582 -11.62 -27.65 19.12
C TYR A 582 -10.51 -28.47 18.44
N TRP A 583 -10.72 -29.76 18.33
CA TRP A 583 -9.83 -30.68 17.64
C TRP A 583 -9.62 -30.40 16.16
N HIS A 584 -10.58 -29.73 15.51
CA HIS A 584 -10.49 -29.30 14.11
C HIS A 584 -9.16 -28.58 13.81
N SER A 585 -8.80 -27.63 14.64
CA SER A 585 -7.59 -26.83 14.46
C SER A 585 -6.31 -27.68 14.58
N SER A 586 -6.28 -28.64 15.51
CA SER A 586 -5.16 -29.59 15.66
C SER A 586 -5.10 -30.57 14.50
N ARG A 587 -6.24 -31.06 14.00
CA ARG A 587 -6.31 -31.94 12.82
C ARG A 587 -5.85 -31.21 11.55
N ARG A 588 -6.19 -29.93 11.41
CA ARG A 588 -5.69 -29.08 10.32
C ARG A 588 -4.18 -28.92 10.40
N ALA A 589 -3.62 -28.68 11.57
CA ALA A 589 -2.17 -28.61 11.77
C ALA A 589 -1.46 -29.91 11.33
N VAL A 590 -2.08 -31.08 11.53
CA VAL A 590 -1.58 -32.35 10.99
C VAL A 590 -1.55 -32.34 9.47
N GLY A 591 -2.57 -31.79 8.81
CA GLY A 591 -2.58 -31.61 7.34
C GLY A 591 -1.40 -30.78 6.84
N ASP A 592 -1.11 -29.69 7.53
CA ASP A 592 0.05 -28.83 7.26
C ASP A 592 1.37 -29.56 7.49
N PHE A 593 1.49 -30.28 8.58
CA PHE A 593 2.66 -31.09 8.90
C PHE A 593 2.94 -32.13 7.80
N VAL A 594 1.90 -32.85 7.35
CA VAL A 594 2.02 -33.82 6.25
C VAL A 594 2.48 -33.15 4.96
N GLY A 595 1.91 -32.01 4.63
CA GLY A 595 2.34 -31.23 3.46
C GLY A 595 3.81 -30.84 3.51
N VAL A 596 4.29 -30.38 4.68
CA VAL A 596 5.69 -30.01 4.91
C VAL A 596 6.61 -31.26 4.85
N CYS A 597 6.19 -32.41 5.38
CA CYS A 597 6.97 -33.65 5.27
C CYS A 597 7.27 -34.00 3.82
N ILE A 598 6.25 -33.87 2.93
CA ILE A 598 6.39 -34.15 1.50
C ILE A 598 7.28 -33.12 0.82
N GLU A 599 7.08 -31.81 1.13
CA GLU A 599 7.86 -30.71 0.57
C GLU A 599 9.36 -30.80 0.93
N LYS A 600 9.68 -31.18 2.17
CA LYS A 600 11.06 -31.23 2.67
C LYS A 600 11.74 -32.56 2.41
N ASP A 601 11.14 -33.46 1.61
CA ASP A 601 11.69 -34.72 1.20
C ASP A 601 12.13 -35.61 2.41
N VAL A 602 11.18 -35.88 3.33
CA VAL A 602 11.46 -36.79 4.47
C VAL A 602 11.89 -38.18 4.00
N PRO A 603 12.58 -38.97 4.83
CA PRO A 603 13.01 -40.33 4.45
C PRO A 603 11.86 -41.19 3.95
N SER A 604 12.11 -42.00 2.92
CA SER A 604 11.13 -42.92 2.32
C SER A 604 10.51 -43.93 3.29
N SER A 605 11.16 -44.18 4.44
CA SER A 605 10.59 -44.99 5.51
C SER A 605 9.28 -44.47 6.09
N ALA A 606 8.99 -43.16 5.90
CA ALA A 606 7.74 -42.50 6.30
C ALA A 606 6.56 -42.74 5.34
N GLN A 607 6.81 -43.34 4.18
CA GLN A 607 5.83 -43.50 3.09
C GLN A 607 4.50 -44.08 3.58
N ARG A 608 4.54 -45.18 4.34
CA ARG A 608 3.33 -45.90 4.78
C ARG A 608 2.48 -45.06 5.72
N GLN A 609 3.13 -44.39 6.68
CA GLN A 609 2.43 -43.53 7.65
C GLN A 609 1.84 -42.27 6.97
N LEU A 610 2.61 -41.63 6.07
CA LEU A 610 2.12 -40.47 5.30
C LEU A 610 0.90 -40.84 4.44
N ALA A 611 0.95 -42.02 3.76
CA ALA A 611 -0.19 -42.50 2.99
C ALA A 611 -1.44 -42.69 3.85
N LYS A 612 -1.31 -43.25 5.04
CA LYS A 612 -2.41 -43.44 5.99
C LYS A 612 -2.98 -42.11 6.48
N LEU A 613 -2.14 -41.14 6.82
CA LEU A 613 -2.59 -39.81 7.24
C LEU A 613 -3.31 -39.08 6.11
N LEU A 614 -2.80 -39.13 4.88
CA LEU A 614 -3.44 -38.55 3.71
C LEU A 614 -4.80 -39.19 3.40
N GLU A 615 -4.93 -40.50 3.53
CA GLU A 615 -6.21 -41.19 3.35
C GLU A 615 -7.24 -40.67 4.36
N ILE A 616 -6.90 -40.54 5.63
CA ILE A 616 -7.79 -40.01 6.67
C ILE A 616 -8.16 -38.55 6.35
N LEU A 617 -7.18 -37.70 6.05
CA LEU A 617 -7.41 -36.27 5.75
C LEU A 617 -8.27 -36.05 4.51
N CYS A 618 -8.12 -36.88 3.47
CA CYS A 618 -8.89 -36.76 2.25
C CYS A 618 -10.30 -37.35 2.34
N THR A 619 -10.52 -38.40 3.15
CA THR A 619 -11.76 -39.17 3.10
C THR A 619 -12.62 -39.09 4.36
N GLN A 620 -12.06 -38.77 5.52
CA GLN A 620 -12.76 -38.79 6.80
C GLN A 620 -12.86 -37.41 7.48
N PHE A 621 -12.25 -36.38 6.91
CA PHE A 621 -12.30 -35.05 7.50
C PHE A 621 -13.68 -34.42 7.30
N ASP A 622 -14.29 -33.91 8.36
CA ASP A 622 -15.60 -33.24 8.28
C ASP A 622 -15.49 -31.82 7.70
N TRP A 623 -15.99 -31.65 6.50
CA TRP A 623 -15.97 -30.38 5.76
C TRP A 623 -17.02 -29.38 6.26
N ARG A 624 -17.97 -29.77 7.11
CA ARG A 624 -19.01 -28.87 7.62
C ARG A 624 -18.39 -27.73 8.43
N LEU A 625 -17.23 -27.98 9.02
CA LEU A 625 -16.45 -26.97 9.73
C LEU A 625 -15.79 -25.95 8.79
N ASP A 626 -15.54 -26.29 7.53
CA ASP A 626 -15.07 -25.36 6.50
C ASP A 626 -16.23 -24.54 5.86
N ARG A 627 -17.52 -24.92 6.09
CA ARG A 627 -18.69 -24.35 5.39
C ARG A 627 -19.27 -23.06 5.98
N ASN A 628 -18.96 -22.74 7.21
CA ASN A 628 -19.62 -21.63 7.92
C ASN A 628 -19.05 -20.23 7.63
N LYS A 629 -18.27 -20.06 6.55
CA LYS A 629 -18.15 -18.71 5.97
C LYS A 629 -19.46 -18.41 5.22
N PRO A 630 -20.11 -17.25 5.50
CA PRO A 630 -21.17 -16.79 4.62
C PRO A 630 -20.60 -16.81 3.20
N VAL A 631 -21.43 -17.24 2.24
CA VAL A 631 -21.12 -17.09 0.80
C VAL A 631 -20.81 -15.62 0.59
N LEU A 632 -19.56 -15.25 0.74
CA LEU A 632 -19.08 -13.91 0.47
C LEU A 632 -19.18 -13.78 -1.04
N SER A 633 -19.98 -12.87 -1.48
CA SER A 633 -20.23 -12.37 -2.83
C SER A 633 -19.92 -13.30 -4.04
N HIS A 634 -20.64 -13.14 -5.13
CA HIS A 634 -20.48 -13.85 -6.42
C HIS A 634 -19.09 -13.67 -7.10
N HIS A 635 -18.10 -13.13 -6.40
CA HIS A 635 -16.74 -12.87 -6.88
C HIS A 635 -15.66 -13.66 -6.15
N ASP A 636 -16.01 -14.65 -5.29
CA ASP A 636 -15.01 -15.40 -4.55
C ASP A 636 -14.27 -16.37 -5.47
N ASP A 637 -12.95 -16.14 -5.60
CA ASP A 637 -12.04 -17.01 -6.33
C ASP A 637 -11.85 -18.33 -5.60
N GLN A 638 -12.54 -19.38 -6.05
CA GLN A 638 -12.50 -20.70 -5.43
C GLN A 638 -11.08 -21.30 -5.45
N LEU A 639 -10.24 -20.90 -6.38
CA LEU A 639 -8.86 -21.35 -6.43
C LEU A 639 -8.01 -20.71 -5.31
N THR A 640 -8.29 -19.48 -4.94
CA THR A 640 -7.72 -18.84 -3.75
C THR A 640 -8.25 -19.51 -2.47
N GLU A 641 -9.52 -19.86 -2.41
CA GLU A 641 -10.13 -20.60 -1.30
C GLU A 641 -9.50 -21.97 -1.05
N THR A 642 -8.84 -22.59 -2.04
CA THR A 642 -8.13 -23.86 -1.84
C THR A 642 -7.05 -23.80 -0.77
N PHE A 643 -6.49 -22.63 -0.50
CA PHE A 643 -5.45 -22.46 0.52
C PHE A 643 -5.99 -22.41 1.95
N SER A 644 -7.25 -22.02 2.14
CA SER A 644 -7.93 -22.01 3.43
C SER A 644 -8.70 -23.30 3.71
N ASN A 645 -9.09 -24.04 2.69
CA ASN A 645 -9.87 -25.27 2.80
C ASN A 645 -8.98 -26.48 3.11
N THR A 646 -9.24 -27.17 4.23
CA THR A 646 -8.41 -28.28 4.72
C THR A 646 -8.39 -29.47 3.76
N ARG A 647 -9.54 -29.85 3.19
CA ARG A 647 -9.61 -31.00 2.26
C ARG A 647 -8.95 -30.70 0.93
N SER A 648 -9.08 -29.48 0.40
CA SER A 648 -8.37 -29.05 -0.81
C SER A 648 -6.86 -29.11 -0.60
N ARG A 649 -6.38 -28.70 0.57
CA ARG A 649 -4.94 -28.80 0.95
C ARG A 649 -4.49 -30.25 1.08
N ALA A 650 -5.33 -31.12 1.64
CA ALA A 650 -5.05 -32.55 1.72
C ALA A 650 -4.95 -33.21 0.32
N LEU A 651 -5.87 -32.88 -0.60
CA LEU A 651 -5.81 -33.34 -2.00
C LEU A 651 -4.56 -32.85 -2.73
N ARG A 652 -4.17 -31.59 -2.53
CA ARG A 652 -2.89 -31.07 -3.02
C ARG A 652 -1.71 -31.87 -2.48
N SER A 653 -1.70 -32.13 -1.17
CA SER A 653 -0.64 -32.91 -0.52
C SER A 653 -0.62 -34.35 -1.02
N LEU A 654 -1.77 -34.93 -1.35
CA LEU A 654 -1.88 -36.26 -1.93
C LEU A 654 -1.21 -36.33 -3.32
N VAL A 655 -1.47 -35.35 -4.19
CA VAL A 655 -0.82 -35.30 -5.51
C VAL A 655 0.70 -35.11 -5.35
N ASN A 656 1.11 -34.17 -4.50
CA ASN A 656 2.52 -33.95 -4.21
C ASN A 656 3.20 -35.22 -3.60
N PHE A 657 2.46 -36.00 -2.85
CA PHE A 657 2.95 -37.29 -2.31
C PHE A 657 3.22 -38.27 -3.46
N GLY A 658 2.36 -38.36 -4.44
CA GLY A 658 2.61 -39.16 -5.65
C GLY A 658 3.87 -38.74 -6.40
N LEU A 659 4.04 -37.41 -6.60
CA LEU A 659 5.22 -36.83 -7.21
C LEU A 659 6.50 -37.08 -6.33
N TRP A 660 6.37 -37.03 -5.02
CA TRP A 660 7.44 -37.33 -4.08
C TRP A 660 7.86 -38.81 -4.18
N LEU A 661 6.91 -39.73 -4.30
CA LEU A 661 7.20 -41.17 -4.49
C LEU A 661 8.01 -41.38 -5.78
N ARG A 662 7.62 -40.74 -6.88
CA ARG A 662 8.31 -40.84 -8.18
C ARG A 662 9.73 -40.25 -8.18
N ARG A 663 10.02 -39.26 -7.29
CA ARG A 663 11.40 -38.75 -7.14
C ARG A 663 12.36 -39.74 -6.55
N TYR A 664 11.90 -40.63 -5.67
CA TYR A 664 12.76 -41.69 -5.09
C TYR A 664 12.94 -42.86 -6.04
N ASP A 665 11.90 -43.32 -6.69
CA ASP A 665 11.93 -44.39 -7.66
C ASP A 665 10.81 -44.20 -8.69
N GLN A 666 11.18 -43.99 -9.94
CA GLN A 666 10.25 -43.79 -11.05
C GLN A 666 9.33 -45.00 -11.29
N THR A 667 9.70 -46.18 -10.81
CA THR A 667 8.91 -47.42 -10.91
C THR A 667 7.96 -47.60 -9.73
N THR A 668 8.04 -46.74 -8.70
CA THR A 668 7.17 -46.85 -7.53
C THR A 668 5.69 -46.80 -7.92
N ASP A 669 4.93 -47.77 -7.44
CA ASP A 669 3.50 -47.81 -7.62
C ASP A 669 2.83 -46.64 -6.91
N VAL A 670 2.05 -45.87 -7.69
CA VAL A 670 1.29 -44.71 -7.20
C VAL A 670 -0.19 -45.06 -6.98
N ALA A 671 -0.58 -46.32 -7.07
CA ALA A 671 -1.96 -46.79 -6.90
C ALA A 671 -2.62 -46.31 -5.59
N ILE A 672 -1.82 -46.02 -4.58
CA ILE A 672 -2.37 -45.39 -3.35
C ILE A 672 -2.99 -44.03 -3.60
N VAL A 673 -2.43 -43.23 -4.48
CA VAL A 673 -2.95 -41.89 -4.83
C VAL A 673 -4.27 -42.03 -5.60
N THR A 674 -4.29 -42.88 -6.63
CA THR A 674 -5.48 -43.15 -7.44
C THR A 674 -6.59 -43.80 -6.61
N THR A 675 -6.28 -44.71 -5.72
CA THR A 675 -7.25 -45.36 -4.80
C THR A 675 -7.92 -44.33 -3.87
N ILE A 676 -7.15 -43.38 -3.34
CA ILE A 676 -7.71 -42.31 -2.48
C ILE A 676 -8.59 -41.36 -3.30
N LEU A 677 -8.17 -41.02 -4.52
CA LEU A 677 -8.96 -40.20 -5.42
C LEU A 677 -10.27 -40.89 -5.82
N GLU A 678 -10.24 -42.20 -6.14
CA GLU A 678 -11.46 -42.98 -6.43
C GLU A 678 -12.46 -42.97 -5.27
N LYS A 679 -11.97 -43.11 -4.05
CA LYS A 679 -12.78 -43.00 -2.82
C LYS A 679 -13.42 -41.63 -2.73
N ARG A 680 -12.70 -40.58 -3.14
CA ARG A 680 -13.23 -39.21 -3.12
C ARG A 680 -14.27 -38.98 -4.20
N PHE A 681 -14.08 -39.50 -5.42
CA PHE A 681 -15.04 -39.39 -6.52
C PHE A 681 -16.33 -40.18 -6.26
N ALA A 682 -16.21 -41.35 -5.65
CA ALA A 682 -17.33 -42.21 -5.32
C ALA A 682 -18.17 -41.72 -4.13
N SER A 683 -17.73 -40.69 -3.41
CA SER A 683 -18.45 -40.16 -2.26
C SER A 683 -19.73 -39.45 -2.67
N GLU A 684 -20.87 -40.06 -2.37
CA GLU A 684 -22.20 -39.46 -2.50
C GLU A 684 -22.62 -38.78 -1.21
N THR A 685 -23.39 -37.71 -1.25
CA THR A 685 -23.96 -36.98 -0.13
C THR A 685 -23.06 -35.85 0.42
N GLU A 686 -22.99 -35.69 1.75
CA GLU A 686 -22.29 -34.63 2.45
C GLU A 686 -20.75 -34.66 2.30
N TYR A 687 -20.19 -35.78 1.86
CA TYR A 687 -18.78 -35.93 1.53
C TYR A 687 -18.46 -35.72 0.04
N SER A 688 -19.39 -35.26 -0.78
CA SER A 688 -19.12 -34.90 -2.19
C SER A 688 -18.04 -33.82 -2.30
N LEU A 689 -17.38 -33.75 -3.45
CA LEU A 689 -16.36 -32.72 -3.72
C LEU A 689 -17.01 -31.32 -3.66
N SER A 690 -16.36 -30.42 -2.94
CA SER A 690 -16.68 -28.99 -2.90
C SER A 690 -16.09 -28.24 -4.11
N LEU A 691 -16.53 -27.01 -4.37
CA LEU A 691 -15.98 -26.19 -5.46
C LEU A 691 -14.46 -25.96 -5.33
N PRO A 692 -13.90 -25.62 -4.15
CA PRO A 692 -12.44 -25.54 -3.98
C PRO A 692 -11.72 -26.86 -4.27
N GLU A 693 -12.33 -28.04 -3.94
CA GLU A 693 -11.74 -29.32 -4.29
C GLU A 693 -11.73 -29.59 -5.77
N HIS A 694 -12.78 -29.21 -6.52
CA HIS A 694 -12.77 -29.25 -7.98
C HIS A 694 -11.70 -28.33 -8.58
N ALA A 695 -11.54 -27.11 -8.06
CA ALA A 695 -10.51 -26.17 -8.51
C ALA A 695 -9.08 -26.74 -8.31
N ILE A 696 -8.78 -27.33 -7.14
CA ILE A 696 -7.45 -27.90 -6.88
C ILE A 696 -7.17 -29.16 -7.70
N LEU A 697 -8.17 -30.00 -7.92
CA LEU A 697 -8.05 -31.18 -8.78
C LEU A 697 -7.79 -30.79 -10.23
N GLY A 698 -8.52 -29.79 -10.75
CA GLY A 698 -8.26 -29.23 -12.07
C GLY A 698 -6.85 -28.65 -12.17
N ARG A 699 -6.42 -27.89 -11.19
CA ARG A 699 -5.06 -27.34 -11.08
C ARG A 699 -3.99 -28.41 -11.24
N HIS A 700 -4.16 -29.55 -10.56
CA HIS A 700 -3.19 -30.64 -10.52
C HIS A 700 -3.46 -31.75 -11.54
N TYR A 701 -4.40 -31.55 -12.49
CA TYR A 701 -4.68 -32.60 -13.49
C TYR A 701 -3.45 -32.99 -14.32
N GLY A 702 -2.60 -32.01 -14.68
CA GLY A 702 -1.35 -32.27 -15.38
C GLY A 702 -0.35 -33.11 -14.56
N ASP A 703 -0.30 -32.88 -13.26
CA ASP A 703 0.54 -33.65 -12.33
C ASP A 703 0.03 -35.09 -12.21
N ILE A 704 -1.29 -35.27 -12.04
CA ILE A 704 -1.94 -36.59 -11.94
C ILE A 704 -1.79 -37.35 -13.24
N PHE A 705 -1.95 -36.68 -14.39
CA PHE A 705 -1.70 -37.27 -15.71
C PHE A 705 -0.24 -37.76 -15.82
N SER A 706 0.72 -37.02 -15.31
CA SER A 706 2.12 -37.45 -15.31
C SER A 706 2.39 -38.66 -14.39
N LEU A 707 1.59 -38.86 -13.36
CA LEU A 707 1.69 -39.98 -12.45
C LEU A 707 1.10 -41.28 -13.08
N ASP A 708 -0.10 -41.17 -13.66
CA ASP A 708 -0.79 -42.29 -14.35
C ASP A 708 -1.68 -41.74 -15.48
N GLU A 709 -1.16 -41.75 -16.72
CA GLU A 709 -1.82 -41.28 -17.92
C GLU A 709 -3.13 -42.03 -18.21
N THR A 710 -3.10 -43.35 -18.04
CA THR A 710 -4.25 -44.20 -18.34
C THR A 710 -5.39 -43.90 -17.36
N TRP A 711 -5.10 -43.94 -16.09
CA TRP A 711 -6.08 -43.67 -15.05
C TRP A 711 -6.66 -42.26 -15.14
N ALA A 712 -5.80 -41.24 -15.32
CA ALA A 712 -6.27 -39.86 -15.46
C ALA A 712 -7.18 -39.65 -16.69
N THR A 713 -6.92 -40.38 -17.76
CA THR A 713 -7.74 -40.34 -18.97
C THR A 713 -9.10 -41.01 -18.76
N GLU A 714 -9.14 -42.16 -18.11
CA GLU A 714 -10.37 -42.91 -17.79
C GLU A 714 -11.26 -42.12 -16.84
N HIS A 715 -10.70 -41.40 -15.89
CA HIS A 715 -11.43 -40.61 -14.90
C HIS A 715 -11.62 -39.14 -15.26
N LYS A 716 -11.35 -38.75 -16.52
CA LYS A 716 -11.49 -37.35 -16.99
C LYS A 716 -12.83 -36.72 -16.59
N SER A 717 -13.92 -37.45 -16.67
CA SER A 717 -15.27 -36.95 -16.38
C SER A 717 -15.49 -36.69 -14.88
N ASP A 718 -14.72 -37.32 -14.01
CA ASP A 718 -14.77 -37.09 -12.57
C ASP A 718 -14.03 -35.76 -12.20
N PHE A 719 -12.93 -35.46 -12.93
CA PHE A 719 -12.24 -34.16 -12.79
C PHE A 719 -13.02 -33.01 -13.40
N PHE A 720 -13.59 -33.22 -14.62
CA PHE A 720 -14.27 -32.17 -15.39
C PHE A 720 -15.73 -32.60 -15.68
N PRO A 721 -16.62 -32.54 -14.67
CA PRO A 721 -18.00 -33.02 -14.81
C PRO A 721 -18.89 -32.03 -15.58
N GLN A 722 -18.91 -32.05 -16.90
CA GLN A 722 -19.66 -31.10 -17.75
C GLN A 722 -21.17 -31.02 -17.40
N GLY A 723 -21.73 -32.10 -16.86
CA GLY A 723 -23.11 -32.14 -16.39
C GLY A 723 -23.39 -31.34 -15.10
N LYS A 724 -22.33 -30.90 -14.39
CA LYS A 724 -22.38 -30.12 -13.13
C LYS A 724 -21.64 -28.80 -13.36
N TRP A 725 -22.30 -27.83 -13.98
CA TRP A 725 -21.67 -26.57 -14.39
C TRP A 725 -20.79 -25.91 -13.33
N PRO A 726 -21.21 -25.68 -12.06
CA PRO A 726 -20.34 -25.03 -11.06
C PRO A 726 -19.05 -25.81 -10.77
N ALA A 727 -19.12 -27.13 -10.74
CA ALA A 727 -17.96 -27.98 -10.52
C ALA A 727 -16.99 -27.98 -11.71
N TRP A 728 -17.57 -28.10 -12.92
CA TRP A 728 -16.76 -28.10 -14.13
C TRP A 728 -16.00 -26.80 -14.35
N ILE A 729 -16.67 -25.64 -14.15
CA ILE A 729 -16.01 -24.35 -14.39
C ILE A 729 -14.86 -24.11 -13.42
N GLU A 730 -15.00 -24.49 -12.13
CA GLU A 730 -13.93 -24.36 -11.17
C GLU A 730 -12.76 -25.28 -11.48
N ALA A 731 -13.03 -26.52 -11.86
CA ALA A 731 -11.97 -27.45 -12.31
C ALA A 731 -11.27 -26.92 -13.56
N PHE A 732 -12.02 -26.44 -14.56
CA PHE A 732 -11.44 -25.96 -15.80
C PHE A 732 -10.63 -24.66 -15.61
N LYS A 733 -11.11 -23.71 -14.78
CA LYS A 733 -10.33 -22.54 -14.37
C LYS A 733 -9.03 -22.95 -13.67
N GLY A 734 -9.12 -23.87 -12.70
CA GLY A 734 -7.97 -24.41 -12.00
C GLY A 734 -6.93 -24.98 -12.97
N PHE A 735 -7.39 -25.74 -13.97
CA PHE A 735 -6.53 -26.31 -15.01
C PHE A 735 -5.88 -25.22 -15.87
N VAL A 736 -6.67 -24.33 -16.47
CA VAL A 736 -6.19 -23.32 -17.43
C VAL A 736 -5.23 -22.35 -16.75
N CYS A 737 -5.56 -21.87 -15.54
CA CYS A 737 -4.73 -20.88 -14.82
C CYS A 737 -3.44 -21.46 -14.25
N SER A 738 -3.29 -22.77 -14.15
CA SER A 738 -2.16 -23.39 -13.43
C SER A 738 -1.29 -24.33 -14.27
N ASN A 739 -1.80 -24.83 -15.38
CA ASN A 739 -1.08 -25.80 -16.20
C ASN A 739 -0.48 -25.14 -17.44
N ARG A 740 0.67 -25.65 -17.86
CA ARG A 740 1.22 -25.34 -19.18
C ARG A 740 0.48 -26.12 -20.26
N PRO A 741 0.31 -25.58 -21.46
CA PRO A 741 -0.32 -26.29 -22.55
C PRO A 741 0.56 -27.44 -23.06
N PHE A 742 0.05 -28.70 -22.92
CA PHE A 742 0.67 -29.92 -23.43
C PHE A 742 -0.25 -30.58 -24.44
N LYS A 743 0.31 -31.01 -25.56
CA LYS A 743 -0.46 -31.61 -26.68
C LYS A 743 -1.23 -32.88 -26.28
N GLN A 744 -0.63 -33.73 -25.43
CA GLN A 744 -1.29 -34.98 -24.97
C GLN A 744 -2.54 -34.63 -24.15
N ILE A 745 -2.42 -33.75 -23.19
CA ILE A 745 -3.54 -33.33 -22.35
C ILE A 745 -4.62 -32.63 -23.19
N PHE A 746 -4.22 -31.81 -24.18
CA PHE A 746 -5.19 -31.19 -25.07
C PHE A 746 -6.06 -32.23 -25.79
N ASN A 747 -5.47 -33.31 -26.29
CA ASN A 747 -6.24 -34.33 -26.99
C ASN A 747 -7.31 -34.97 -26.11
N ILE A 748 -7.03 -35.12 -24.80
CA ILE A 748 -7.97 -35.65 -23.81
C ILE A 748 -9.05 -34.64 -23.45
N LEU A 749 -8.65 -33.38 -23.22
CA LEU A 749 -9.56 -32.30 -22.85
C LEU A 749 -10.16 -31.52 -24.02
N ARG A 750 -10.04 -32.02 -25.24
CA ARG A 750 -10.54 -31.34 -26.45
C ARG A 750 -12.00 -30.91 -26.31
N ASP A 751 -12.85 -31.82 -25.84
CA ASP A 751 -14.27 -31.54 -25.66
C ASP A 751 -14.53 -30.49 -24.54
N ASP A 752 -13.63 -30.40 -23.55
CA ASP A 752 -13.74 -29.40 -22.50
C ASP A 752 -13.30 -28.00 -22.99
N PHE A 753 -12.32 -27.93 -23.91
CA PHE A 753 -12.00 -26.68 -24.60
C PHE A 753 -13.15 -26.24 -25.53
N ASP A 754 -13.75 -27.17 -26.26
CA ASP A 754 -14.93 -26.89 -27.08
C ASP A 754 -16.09 -26.39 -26.21
N PHE A 755 -16.37 -27.06 -25.10
CA PHE A 755 -17.38 -26.67 -24.12
C PHE A 755 -17.12 -25.30 -23.49
N ALA A 756 -15.85 -24.98 -23.17
CA ALA A 756 -15.45 -23.68 -22.69
C ALA A 756 -15.77 -22.56 -23.69
N LEU A 757 -15.43 -22.78 -24.96
CA LEU A 757 -15.71 -21.82 -26.05
C LEU A 757 -17.20 -21.58 -26.26
N GLU A 758 -18.04 -22.61 -26.13
CA GLU A 758 -19.50 -22.47 -26.20
C GLU A 758 -20.08 -21.62 -25.03
N HIS A 759 -19.40 -21.57 -23.93
CA HIS A 759 -19.85 -20.91 -22.71
C HIS A 759 -19.00 -19.70 -22.28
N LEU A 760 -18.21 -19.13 -23.19
CA LEU A 760 -17.28 -18.03 -22.89
C LEU A 760 -17.94 -16.85 -22.18
N GLY A 761 -19.19 -16.53 -22.47
CA GLY A 761 -19.93 -15.47 -21.79
C GLY A 761 -20.03 -15.61 -20.27
N LYS A 762 -19.90 -16.82 -19.74
CA LYS A 762 -19.92 -17.10 -18.29
C LYS A 762 -18.55 -16.94 -17.61
N PHE A 763 -17.48 -16.76 -18.40
CA PHE A 763 -16.12 -16.49 -17.89
C PHE A 763 -15.81 -14.99 -17.77
N LYS A 764 -16.62 -14.08 -18.35
CA LYS A 764 -16.28 -12.68 -18.59
C LYS A 764 -15.95 -11.88 -17.34
N ASP A 765 -16.64 -12.18 -16.24
CA ASP A 765 -16.52 -11.40 -15.00
C ASP A 765 -15.78 -12.19 -13.91
N GLN A 766 -15.05 -13.24 -14.26
CA GLN A 766 -14.37 -14.09 -13.30
C GLN A 766 -12.86 -13.79 -13.28
N GLU A 767 -12.32 -13.70 -12.09
CA GLU A 767 -10.89 -13.65 -11.84
C GLU A 767 -10.46 -14.91 -11.09
N SER A 768 -9.21 -15.33 -11.31
CA SER A 768 -8.58 -16.41 -10.58
C SER A 768 -7.11 -16.09 -10.37
N PHE A 769 -6.66 -15.95 -9.12
CA PHE A 769 -5.33 -15.43 -8.76
C PHE A 769 -5.03 -14.04 -9.34
N GLY A 770 -6.02 -13.17 -9.46
CA GLY A 770 -5.85 -11.85 -10.07
C GLY A 770 -5.65 -11.89 -11.60
N GLU A 771 -5.83 -13.06 -12.23
CA GLU A 771 -5.78 -13.25 -13.68
C GLU A 771 -7.18 -13.54 -14.25
N LYS A 772 -7.41 -13.18 -15.49
CA LYS A 772 -8.67 -13.47 -16.19
C LYS A 772 -8.58 -14.81 -16.92
N PRO A 773 -9.33 -15.84 -16.53
CA PRO A 773 -9.26 -17.16 -17.14
C PRO A 773 -9.46 -17.16 -18.66
N ILE A 774 -10.26 -16.23 -19.17
CA ILE A 774 -10.52 -16.07 -20.62
C ILE A 774 -9.26 -15.63 -21.38
N GLU A 775 -8.42 -14.77 -20.79
CA GLU A 775 -7.15 -14.34 -21.41
C GLU A 775 -6.12 -15.47 -21.42
N ILE A 776 -6.07 -16.24 -20.32
CA ILE A 776 -5.18 -17.40 -20.24
C ILE A 776 -5.64 -18.50 -21.21
N LEU A 777 -6.95 -18.71 -21.35
CA LEU A 777 -7.50 -19.63 -22.37
C LEU A 777 -7.02 -19.25 -23.78
N GLY A 778 -7.06 -17.95 -24.13
CA GLY A 778 -6.53 -17.46 -25.40
C GLY A 778 -5.05 -17.83 -25.60
N ARG A 779 -4.22 -17.65 -24.54
CA ARG A 779 -2.78 -18.05 -24.55
C ARG A 779 -2.59 -19.56 -24.77
N HIS A 780 -3.42 -20.40 -24.11
CA HIS A 780 -3.40 -21.85 -24.32
C HIS A 780 -3.75 -22.20 -25.76
N LEU A 781 -4.82 -21.64 -26.30
CA LEU A 781 -5.28 -21.89 -27.66
C LEU A 781 -4.22 -21.46 -28.69
N PHE A 782 -3.62 -20.30 -28.51
CA PHE A 782 -2.50 -19.86 -29.37
C PHE A 782 -1.33 -20.85 -29.32
N THR A 783 -0.94 -21.34 -28.14
CA THR A 783 0.16 -22.31 -28.00
C THR A 783 -0.17 -23.66 -28.69
N TYR A 784 -1.42 -24.11 -28.61
CA TYR A 784 -1.85 -25.31 -29.30
C TYR A 784 -1.86 -25.16 -30.83
N TYR A 785 -2.24 -23.98 -31.33
CA TYR A 785 -2.06 -23.63 -32.74
C TYR A 785 -0.58 -23.72 -33.14
N LEU A 786 0.33 -23.10 -32.38
CA LEU A 786 1.77 -23.18 -32.65
C LEU A 786 2.27 -24.61 -32.66
N SER A 787 1.76 -25.46 -31.77
CA SER A 787 2.09 -26.89 -31.69
C SER A 787 1.50 -27.71 -32.84
N GLY A 788 0.74 -27.13 -33.78
CA GLY A 788 0.15 -27.79 -34.95
C GLY A 788 -0.99 -28.73 -34.64
N VAL A 789 -1.73 -28.50 -33.55
CA VAL A 789 -2.87 -29.33 -33.14
C VAL A 789 -4.07 -29.07 -34.01
N TYR A 790 -4.27 -27.85 -34.50
CA TYR A 790 -5.31 -27.42 -35.41
C TYR A 790 -4.83 -26.27 -36.31
N PRO A 791 -5.55 -26.00 -37.43
CA PRO A 791 -5.20 -24.89 -38.33
C PRO A 791 -5.48 -23.52 -37.68
N LEU A 792 -4.88 -22.44 -38.19
CA LEU A 792 -5.05 -21.10 -37.71
C LEU A 792 -6.51 -20.64 -37.70
N ASN A 793 -7.23 -20.87 -38.75
CA ASN A 793 -8.61 -20.42 -38.97
C ASN A 793 -9.52 -21.54 -39.51
N GLY A 794 -10.84 -21.28 -39.57
CA GLY A 794 -11.89 -22.18 -40.05
C GLY A 794 -12.53 -23.04 -38.96
N GLU A 795 -13.54 -23.85 -39.31
CA GLU A 795 -14.38 -24.60 -38.36
C GLU A 795 -13.63 -25.48 -37.34
N LYS A 796 -12.46 -25.98 -37.72
CA LYS A 796 -11.63 -26.83 -36.84
C LYS A 796 -10.70 -26.04 -35.92
N SER A 797 -10.60 -24.73 -36.09
CA SER A 797 -9.74 -23.88 -35.30
C SER A 797 -10.43 -23.41 -34.00
N LEU A 798 -9.91 -23.81 -32.85
CA LEU A 798 -10.39 -23.31 -31.58
C LEU A 798 -9.96 -21.84 -31.34
N LEU A 799 -8.82 -21.44 -31.91
CA LEU A 799 -8.37 -20.06 -31.83
C LEU A 799 -9.29 -19.14 -32.66
N ASP A 800 -9.71 -19.52 -33.84
CA ASP A 800 -10.69 -18.75 -34.66
C ASP A 800 -12.03 -18.63 -33.92
N ARG A 801 -12.52 -19.73 -33.35
CA ARG A 801 -13.75 -19.72 -32.53
C ARG A 801 -13.62 -18.83 -31.29
N TYR A 802 -12.46 -18.80 -30.65
CA TYR A 802 -12.20 -17.89 -29.54
C TYR A 802 -12.38 -16.43 -29.95
N TYR A 803 -11.76 -16.02 -31.06
CA TYR A 803 -11.94 -14.68 -31.60
C TYR A 803 -13.40 -14.38 -31.98
N GLN A 804 -14.09 -15.31 -32.62
CA GLN A 804 -15.51 -15.14 -32.97
C GLN A 804 -16.42 -14.99 -31.73
N ASN A 805 -16.19 -15.78 -30.68
CA ASN A 805 -17.02 -15.80 -29.49
C ASN A 805 -16.65 -14.69 -28.50
N THR A 806 -15.56 -13.94 -28.73
CA THR A 806 -15.15 -12.76 -27.96
C THR A 806 -15.32 -11.44 -28.72
N ASP A 807 -16.01 -11.44 -29.89
CA ASP A 807 -16.19 -10.24 -30.73
C ASP A 807 -16.94 -9.11 -30.02
N ASP A 808 -17.77 -9.40 -29.03
CA ASP A 808 -18.46 -8.42 -28.20
C ASP A 808 -17.54 -7.71 -27.19
N ASN A 809 -16.34 -8.27 -26.89
CA ASN A 809 -15.34 -7.65 -26.01
C ASN A 809 -13.92 -7.85 -26.56
N ARG A 810 -13.58 -7.02 -27.54
CA ARG A 810 -12.30 -7.07 -28.28
C ARG A 810 -11.07 -6.72 -27.46
N ILE A 811 -11.22 -6.38 -26.18
CA ILE A 811 -10.10 -6.18 -25.27
C ILE A 811 -9.28 -7.48 -25.14
N TYR A 812 -9.94 -8.64 -25.23
CA TYR A 812 -9.25 -9.94 -25.17
C TYR A 812 -8.37 -10.20 -26.40
N TRP A 813 -8.74 -9.63 -27.57
CA TRP A 813 -7.91 -9.70 -28.78
C TRP A 813 -6.62 -8.90 -28.59
N ALA A 814 -6.75 -7.69 -28.08
CA ALA A 814 -5.62 -6.82 -27.80
C ALA A 814 -4.69 -7.41 -26.72
N SER A 815 -5.27 -8.03 -25.68
CA SER A 815 -4.53 -8.72 -24.62
C SER A 815 -3.73 -9.90 -25.17
N LEU A 816 -4.37 -10.78 -25.99
CA LEU A 816 -3.67 -11.92 -26.58
C LEU A 816 -2.56 -11.49 -27.54
N PHE A 817 -2.81 -10.47 -28.37
CA PHE A 817 -1.82 -9.96 -29.32
C PHE A 817 -0.59 -9.36 -28.59
N ASP A 818 -0.82 -8.63 -27.53
CA ASP A 818 0.20 -8.07 -26.65
C ASP A 818 1.00 -9.17 -25.92
N ASP A 819 0.32 -10.20 -25.40
CA ASP A 819 0.94 -11.33 -24.72
C ASP A 819 1.82 -12.17 -25.66
N VAL A 820 1.39 -12.36 -26.92
CA VAL A 820 2.22 -12.99 -27.94
C VAL A 820 3.48 -12.16 -28.18
N GLY A 821 3.37 -10.84 -28.27
CA GLY A 821 4.52 -9.94 -28.41
C GLY A 821 5.46 -10.04 -27.22
N LYS A 822 4.95 -10.04 -25.99
CA LYS A 822 5.75 -10.22 -24.77
C LYS A 822 6.48 -11.56 -24.74
N TRP A 823 5.81 -12.63 -25.13
CA TRP A 823 6.41 -13.96 -25.21
C TRP A 823 7.54 -13.97 -26.24
N LEU A 824 7.34 -13.42 -27.46
CA LEU A 824 8.34 -13.32 -28.49
C LEU A 824 9.56 -12.52 -28.04
N ARG A 825 9.37 -11.37 -27.40
CA ARG A 825 10.46 -10.56 -26.84
C ARG A 825 11.31 -11.34 -25.83
N ASN A 826 10.67 -12.15 -24.99
CA ASN A 826 11.33 -12.89 -23.91
C ASN A 826 11.93 -14.24 -24.40
N SER A 827 11.64 -14.66 -25.63
CA SER A 827 12.10 -15.96 -26.16
C SER A 827 13.61 -16.04 -26.36
N GLY A 828 14.31 -14.92 -26.58
CA GLY A 828 15.79 -14.79 -26.55
C GLY A 828 16.56 -15.63 -27.56
N GLU A 829 15.92 -16.58 -28.24
CA GLU A 829 16.50 -17.57 -29.12
C GLU A 829 15.93 -17.44 -30.55
N THR A 830 16.67 -17.89 -31.53
CA THR A 830 16.15 -18.02 -32.90
C THR A 830 15.04 -19.08 -32.94
N LEU A 831 13.88 -18.69 -33.41
CA LEU A 831 12.77 -19.61 -33.65
C LEU A 831 13.11 -20.56 -34.81
N ASP A 832 12.64 -21.81 -34.73
CA ASP A 832 12.69 -22.67 -35.89
C ASP A 832 11.80 -22.14 -37.01
N ASP A 833 12.11 -22.54 -38.27
CA ASP A 833 11.43 -22.04 -39.48
C ASP A 833 9.90 -22.32 -39.46
N ALA A 834 9.47 -23.43 -38.88
CA ALA A 834 8.07 -23.81 -38.83
C ALA A 834 7.31 -22.93 -37.83
N LEU A 835 7.89 -22.63 -36.68
CA LEU A 835 7.33 -21.76 -35.65
C LEU A 835 7.31 -20.31 -36.14
N HIS A 836 8.41 -19.85 -36.73
CA HIS A 836 8.53 -18.52 -37.32
C HIS A 836 7.41 -18.31 -38.38
N LYS A 837 7.21 -19.28 -39.28
CA LYS A 837 6.16 -19.21 -40.31
C LYS A 837 4.75 -19.08 -39.69
N LYS A 838 4.43 -19.84 -38.65
CA LYS A 838 3.14 -19.78 -37.97
C LYS A 838 2.88 -18.45 -37.27
N ILE A 839 3.93 -17.84 -36.68
CA ILE A 839 3.83 -16.53 -36.06
C ILE A 839 3.53 -15.44 -37.09
N ILE A 840 4.20 -15.50 -38.26
CA ILE A 840 3.93 -14.59 -39.36
C ILE A 840 2.51 -14.80 -39.92
N GLU A 841 2.07 -16.05 -40.12
CA GLU A 841 0.71 -16.37 -40.53
C GLU A 841 -0.34 -15.83 -39.54
N PHE A 842 -0.09 -15.95 -38.24
CA PHE A 842 -0.95 -15.36 -37.22
C PHE A 842 -1.01 -13.84 -37.32
N PHE A 843 0.12 -13.16 -37.42
CA PHE A 843 0.16 -11.70 -37.59
C PHE A 843 -0.59 -11.26 -38.83
N ASP A 844 -0.33 -11.90 -40.01
CA ASP A 844 -0.98 -11.54 -41.25
C ASP A 844 -2.50 -11.77 -41.20
N TRP A 845 -2.95 -12.87 -40.57
CA TRP A 845 -4.36 -13.10 -40.32
C TRP A 845 -4.98 -12.01 -39.45
N ARG A 846 -4.33 -11.63 -38.34
CA ARG A 846 -4.86 -10.56 -37.50
C ARG A 846 -4.80 -9.19 -38.17
N PHE A 847 -3.79 -8.97 -39.00
CA PHE A 847 -3.70 -7.73 -39.77
C PHE A 847 -4.84 -7.60 -40.80
N GLU A 848 -5.32 -8.70 -41.40
CA GLU A 848 -6.39 -8.71 -42.38
C GLU A 848 -7.79 -8.59 -41.75
N VAL A 849 -8.03 -9.30 -40.64
CA VAL A 849 -9.39 -9.43 -40.07
C VAL A 849 -9.52 -8.84 -38.66
N GLY A 850 -8.43 -8.46 -38.05
CA GLY A 850 -8.39 -7.93 -36.71
C GLY A 850 -8.80 -6.44 -36.63
N GLU A 851 -8.80 -5.93 -35.43
CA GLU A 851 -9.15 -4.55 -35.14
C GLU A 851 -7.92 -3.67 -34.94
N ALA A 852 -8.05 -2.41 -35.30
CA ALA A 852 -6.94 -1.46 -35.12
C ALA A 852 -6.49 -1.30 -33.64
N THR A 853 -7.43 -1.44 -32.69
CA THR A 853 -7.16 -1.44 -31.25
C THR A 853 -6.37 -2.67 -30.78
N GLU A 854 -6.40 -3.78 -31.50
CA GLU A 854 -5.54 -4.94 -31.31
C GLU A 854 -4.13 -4.65 -31.83
N LEU A 855 -4.05 -4.22 -33.10
CA LEU A 855 -2.78 -3.99 -33.81
C LEU A 855 -1.93 -2.88 -33.18
N GLN A 856 -2.54 -1.88 -32.56
CA GLN A 856 -1.79 -0.81 -31.86
C GLN A 856 -0.81 -1.36 -30.80
N ASN A 857 -1.00 -2.59 -30.28
CA ASN A 857 -0.18 -3.25 -29.28
C ASN A 857 1.07 -3.95 -29.87
N PHE A 858 1.65 -3.39 -30.93
CA PHE A 858 2.79 -3.99 -31.62
C PHE A 858 4.17 -3.73 -30.95
N SER A 859 4.26 -2.95 -29.91
CA SER A 859 5.55 -2.51 -29.30
C SER A 859 6.45 -3.70 -28.91
N PHE A 860 5.91 -4.73 -28.27
CA PHE A 860 6.69 -5.93 -27.89
C PHE A 860 7.09 -6.80 -29.09
N TRP A 861 6.29 -6.81 -30.15
CA TRP A 861 6.66 -7.47 -31.41
C TRP A 861 7.85 -6.79 -32.07
N LEU A 862 7.91 -5.47 -31.99
CA LEU A 862 9.04 -4.71 -32.50
C LEU A 862 10.36 -5.01 -31.73
N GLU A 863 10.24 -5.26 -30.41
CA GLU A 863 11.35 -5.64 -29.53
C GLU A 863 11.82 -7.10 -29.73
N ALA A 864 11.04 -7.95 -30.39
CA ALA A 864 11.26 -9.39 -30.49
C ALA A 864 12.44 -9.75 -31.44
N GLU A 865 13.65 -9.86 -30.92
CA GLU A 865 14.88 -10.13 -31.68
C GLU A 865 14.91 -11.51 -32.34
N CYS A 866 14.06 -12.44 -31.92
CA CYS A 866 13.86 -13.74 -32.57
C CYS A 866 13.19 -13.64 -33.93
N LEU A 867 12.60 -12.48 -34.30
CA LEU A 867 12.02 -12.23 -35.62
C LEU A 867 12.97 -11.39 -36.48
N ASP A 868 12.91 -11.59 -37.81
CA ASP A 868 13.69 -10.84 -38.76
C ASP A 868 13.48 -9.33 -38.64
N ALA A 869 14.58 -8.56 -38.63
CA ALA A 869 14.54 -7.12 -38.42
C ALA A 869 13.78 -6.39 -39.55
N GLU A 870 13.97 -6.82 -40.81
CA GLU A 870 13.29 -6.20 -41.97
C GLU A 870 11.79 -6.46 -41.89
N TRP A 871 11.40 -7.69 -41.50
CA TRP A 871 9.98 -8.01 -41.28
C TRP A 871 9.38 -7.16 -40.18
N ARG A 872 10.02 -7.05 -39.01
CA ARG A 872 9.54 -6.22 -37.86
C ARG A 872 9.31 -4.77 -38.29
N LEU A 873 10.24 -4.17 -39.02
CA LEU A 873 10.10 -2.80 -39.51
C LEU A 873 8.96 -2.66 -40.54
N LYS A 874 8.81 -3.63 -41.46
CA LYS A 874 7.69 -3.62 -42.40
C LYS A 874 6.34 -3.76 -41.71
N ALA A 875 6.24 -4.67 -40.75
CA ALA A 875 5.02 -4.88 -39.97
C ALA A 875 4.68 -3.64 -39.13
N TYR A 876 5.68 -3.06 -38.45
CA TYR A 876 5.48 -1.84 -37.66
C TYR A 876 5.06 -0.65 -38.52
N SER A 877 5.67 -0.45 -39.67
CA SER A 877 5.25 0.61 -40.63
C SER A 877 3.80 0.45 -41.05
N LYS A 878 3.31 -0.78 -41.36
CA LYS A 878 1.91 -1.06 -41.65
C LYS A 878 0.99 -0.78 -40.48
N VAL A 879 1.37 -1.18 -39.25
CA VAL A 879 0.59 -0.92 -38.04
C VAL A 879 0.47 0.60 -37.78
N LEU A 880 1.55 1.36 -37.97
CA LEU A 880 1.51 2.82 -37.83
C LEU A 880 0.56 3.46 -38.87
N ASP A 881 0.51 2.95 -40.10
CA ASP A 881 -0.45 3.43 -41.11
C ASP A 881 -1.91 3.17 -40.66
N VAL A 882 -2.19 2.01 -40.05
CA VAL A 882 -3.49 1.72 -39.43
C VAL A 882 -3.79 2.71 -38.30
N CYS A 883 -2.84 2.93 -37.39
CA CYS A 883 -2.98 3.89 -36.28
C CYS A 883 -3.29 5.30 -36.78
N ILE A 884 -2.54 5.77 -37.80
CA ILE A 884 -2.77 7.08 -38.42
C ILE A 884 -4.17 7.17 -39.02
N SER A 885 -4.58 6.16 -39.79
CA SER A 885 -5.85 6.15 -40.53
C SER A 885 -7.07 6.07 -39.59
N LYS A 886 -6.95 5.31 -38.51
CA LYS A 886 -8.03 5.10 -37.52
C LYS A 886 -7.98 6.05 -36.35
N ASN A 887 -7.04 6.98 -36.32
CA ASN A 887 -6.84 7.93 -35.24
C ASN A 887 -6.59 7.28 -33.88
N LEU A 888 -5.62 6.34 -33.82
CA LEU A 888 -5.22 5.61 -32.63
C LEU A 888 -3.77 5.94 -32.28
N ALA A 889 -3.44 5.86 -31.00
CA ALA A 889 -2.07 5.94 -30.51
C ALA A 889 -1.44 4.53 -30.50
N PRO A 890 -0.22 4.33 -31.01
CA PRO A 890 0.48 3.08 -30.81
C PRO A 890 0.74 2.86 -29.31
N SER A 891 0.59 1.64 -28.82
CA SER A 891 0.85 1.31 -27.40
C SER A 891 2.35 1.31 -27.11
N GLY A 892 2.69 1.49 -25.83
CA GLY A 892 4.08 1.41 -25.35
C GLY A 892 4.88 2.70 -25.44
N ASN A 893 4.25 3.82 -25.77
CA ASN A 893 4.87 5.15 -25.82
C ASN A 893 6.18 5.14 -26.62
N ASP A 894 7.30 5.58 -26.03
CA ASP A 894 8.62 5.66 -26.62
C ASP A 894 9.44 4.35 -26.55
N ARG A 895 8.89 3.24 -26.03
CA ARG A 895 9.59 1.93 -26.00
C ARG A 895 10.05 1.47 -27.37
N GLY A 896 9.35 1.87 -28.44
CA GLY A 896 9.73 1.55 -29.80
C GLY A 896 11.04 2.20 -30.29
N LEU A 897 11.54 3.21 -29.61
CA LEU A 897 12.76 3.91 -30.04
C LEU A 897 14.03 3.08 -29.85
N ASP A 898 14.13 2.29 -28.79
CA ASP A 898 15.29 1.44 -28.54
C ASP A 898 15.48 0.36 -29.61
N PRO A 899 14.48 -0.44 -29.98
CA PRO A 899 14.58 -1.35 -31.12
C PRO A 899 14.89 -0.67 -32.46
N LEU A 900 14.30 0.51 -32.71
CA LEU A 900 14.60 1.28 -33.92
C LEU A 900 16.05 1.69 -33.99
N VAL A 901 16.64 2.16 -32.88
CA VAL A 901 18.05 2.53 -32.82
C VAL A 901 18.94 1.32 -33.02
N ARG A 902 18.62 0.16 -32.46
CA ARG A 902 19.40 -1.08 -32.68
C ARG A 902 19.40 -1.53 -34.14
N MET A 903 18.30 -1.33 -34.86
CA MET A 903 18.16 -1.66 -36.26
C MET A 903 18.65 -0.56 -37.24
N LEU A 904 19.06 0.60 -36.70
CA LEU A 904 19.33 1.80 -37.51
C LEU A 904 20.47 1.61 -38.52
N VAL A 905 21.58 0.95 -38.15
CA VAL A 905 22.75 0.79 -38.98
C VAL A 905 22.46 -0.01 -40.26
N ASP A 906 21.71 -1.11 -40.12
CA ASP A 906 21.45 -2.03 -41.23
C ASP A 906 20.20 -1.66 -42.02
N HIS A 907 19.28 -0.90 -41.45
CA HIS A 907 17.96 -0.60 -42.01
C HIS A 907 17.58 0.88 -41.94
N THR A 908 18.51 1.82 -42.10
CA THR A 908 18.32 3.26 -41.94
C THR A 908 17.03 3.79 -42.58
N ALA A 909 16.78 3.48 -43.85
CA ALA A 909 15.63 4.00 -44.58
C ALA A 909 14.29 3.60 -43.93
N LYS A 910 14.15 2.33 -43.53
CA LYS A 910 12.94 1.81 -42.90
C LYS A 910 12.76 2.31 -41.47
N VAL A 911 13.86 2.42 -40.73
CA VAL A 911 13.82 2.97 -39.35
C VAL A 911 13.36 4.42 -39.38
N VAL A 912 13.90 5.23 -40.27
CA VAL A 912 13.51 6.64 -40.40
C VAL A 912 12.05 6.79 -40.88
N GLU A 913 11.60 5.92 -41.79
CA GLU A 913 10.18 5.85 -42.20
C GLU A 913 9.27 5.55 -41.00
N CYS A 914 9.58 4.51 -40.23
CA CYS A 914 8.81 4.12 -39.04
C CYS A 914 8.80 5.25 -38.00
N PHE A 915 9.97 5.88 -37.76
CA PHE A 915 10.07 6.99 -36.83
C PHE A 915 9.23 8.21 -37.26
N ALA A 916 9.26 8.55 -38.55
CA ALA A 916 8.42 9.64 -39.08
C ALA A 916 6.91 9.35 -38.87
N LYS A 917 6.44 8.14 -39.19
CA LYS A 917 5.06 7.73 -38.92
C LYS A 917 4.72 7.71 -37.43
N PHE A 918 5.64 7.28 -36.59
CA PHE A 918 5.46 7.33 -35.13
C PHE A 918 5.31 8.77 -34.63
N THR A 919 6.13 9.72 -35.15
CA THR A 919 5.99 11.13 -34.77
C THR A 919 4.70 11.78 -35.29
N ASP A 920 4.14 11.30 -36.40
CA ASP A 920 2.80 11.73 -36.86
C ASP A 920 1.71 11.32 -35.84
N CYS A 921 1.79 10.08 -35.33
CA CYS A 921 0.89 9.62 -34.26
C CYS A 921 1.15 10.37 -32.97
N ALA A 922 2.39 10.55 -32.56
CA ALA A 922 2.79 11.21 -31.33
C ALA A 922 2.29 12.67 -31.27
N LEU A 923 2.46 13.43 -32.37
CA LEU A 923 1.96 14.80 -32.46
C LEU A 923 0.43 14.87 -32.32
N LYS A 924 -0.28 13.94 -32.93
CA LYS A 924 -1.75 13.91 -32.94
C LYS A 924 -2.33 13.50 -31.58
N HIS A 925 -1.72 12.54 -30.92
CA HIS A 925 -2.19 11.97 -29.63
C HIS A 925 -1.47 12.52 -28.40
N LYS A 926 -0.58 13.53 -28.58
CA LYS A 926 0.21 14.11 -27.49
C LYS A 926 1.07 13.09 -26.75
N ILE A 927 1.61 12.12 -27.46
CA ILE A 927 2.52 11.13 -26.89
C ILE A 927 3.86 11.81 -26.61
N TYR A 928 4.24 11.87 -25.34
CA TYR A 928 5.51 12.47 -24.92
C TYR A 928 6.67 11.49 -25.17
N ILE A 929 7.63 11.91 -26.00
CA ILE A 929 8.83 11.13 -26.27
C ILE A 929 9.89 11.48 -25.23
N VAL A 930 10.14 10.59 -24.26
CA VAL A 930 11.10 10.80 -23.18
C VAL A 930 12.55 10.65 -23.68
N GLU A 931 12.78 9.72 -24.62
CA GLU A 931 14.07 9.27 -25.09
C GLU A 931 14.68 10.21 -26.15
N THR A 932 14.95 11.46 -25.76
CA THR A 932 15.49 12.51 -26.66
C THR A 932 16.79 12.11 -27.36
N ALA A 933 17.70 11.42 -26.66
CA ALA A 933 18.99 11.01 -27.23
C ALA A 933 18.80 10.00 -28.37
N ARG A 934 17.89 9.05 -28.23
CA ARG A 934 17.57 8.03 -29.26
C ARG A 934 16.90 8.65 -30.46
N ALA A 935 15.94 9.55 -30.23
CA ALA A 935 15.30 10.32 -31.30
C ALA A 935 16.34 11.14 -32.11
N ARG A 936 17.30 11.80 -31.44
CA ARG A 936 18.40 12.50 -32.10
C ARG A 936 19.26 11.57 -32.96
N THR A 937 19.57 10.38 -32.48
CA THR A 937 20.36 9.40 -33.22
C THR A 937 19.68 9.02 -34.53
N ILE A 938 18.37 8.74 -34.50
CA ILE A 938 17.59 8.38 -35.69
C ILE A 938 17.50 9.55 -36.67
N LEU A 939 17.18 10.76 -36.16
CA LEU A 939 17.11 11.96 -36.98
C LEU A 939 18.44 12.28 -37.68
N LYS A 940 19.56 12.21 -36.93
CA LYS A 940 20.88 12.46 -37.49
C LYS A 940 21.17 11.53 -38.63
N ALA A 941 20.98 10.22 -38.44
CA ALA A 941 21.22 9.23 -39.50
C ALA A 941 20.32 9.47 -40.73
N GLY A 942 19.09 9.93 -40.51
CA GLY A 942 18.18 10.24 -41.61
C GLY A 942 18.54 11.52 -42.36
N LEU A 943 18.89 12.60 -41.65
CA LEU A 943 19.30 13.89 -42.28
C LEU A 943 20.62 13.80 -43.04
N GLU A 944 21.58 12.98 -42.59
CA GLU A 944 22.85 12.73 -43.24
C GLU A 944 22.75 11.71 -44.39
N SER A 945 21.59 11.11 -44.64
CA SER A 945 21.39 10.10 -45.69
C SER A 945 21.57 10.70 -47.11
N SER A 946 22.19 9.93 -48.02
CA SER A 946 22.25 10.29 -49.44
C SER A 946 20.93 10.13 -50.18
N ASP A 947 19.97 9.36 -49.61
CA ASP A 947 18.62 9.14 -50.17
C ASP A 947 17.69 10.28 -49.82
N GLU A 948 17.14 10.93 -50.86
CA GLU A 948 16.23 12.09 -50.71
C GLU A 948 14.94 11.73 -49.95
N GLY A 949 14.40 10.52 -50.15
CA GLY A 949 13.19 10.08 -49.48
C GLY A 949 13.42 9.86 -47.97
N VAL A 950 14.63 9.39 -47.60
CA VAL A 950 15.02 9.20 -46.20
C VAL A 950 15.19 10.57 -45.52
N ARG A 951 15.84 11.53 -46.20
CA ARG A 951 15.96 12.91 -45.65
C ARG A 951 14.60 13.56 -45.45
N GLN A 952 13.71 13.47 -46.44
CA GLN A 952 12.35 14.04 -46.33
C GLN A 952 11.55 13.42 -45.15
N ASN A 953 11.70 12.13 -44.90
CA ASN A 953 11.08 11.49 -43.70
C ASN A 953 11.72 12.00 -42.42
N ALA A 954 13.02 12.15 -42.34
CA ALA A 954 13.69 12.69 -41.16
C ALA A 954 13.30 14.15 -40.91
N GLU A 955 13.21 14.98 -41.94
CA GLU A 955 12.74 16.35 -41.84
C GLU A 955 11.29 16.43 -41.35
N ARG A 956 10.41 15.57 -41.86
CA ARG A 956 9.03 15.43 -41.39
C ARG A 956 8.97 15.07 -39.90
N ALA A 957 9.77 14.09 -39.48
CA ALA A 957 9.83 13.68 -38.08
C ALA A 957 10.32 14.81 -37.19
N ARG A 958 11.40 15.53 -37.62
CA ARG A 958 11.90 16.71 -36.91
C ARG A 958 10.84 17.81 -36.83
N GLU A 959 10.16 18.10 -37.94
CA GLU A 959 9.09 19.11 -37.94
C GLU A 959 7.94 18.75 -36.99
N ASN A 960 7.54 17.47 -36.93
CA ASN A 960 6.53 17.00 -35.99
C ASN A 960 6.96 17.20 -34.53
N LEU A 961 8.19 16.88 -34.20
CA LEU A 961 8.75 17.10 -32.85
C LEU A 961 8.80 18.59 -32.50
N LEU A 962 9.18 19.45 -33.45
CA LEU A 962 9.18 20.90 -33.26
C LEU A 962 7.75 21.44 -33.07
N ARG A 963 6.78 20.90 -33.81
CA ARG A 963 5.35 21.25 -33.65
C ARG A 963 4.79 20.80 -32.31
N ASP A 964 5.35 19.75 -31.73
CA ASP A 964 5.01 19.29 -30.37
C ASP A 964 5.72 20.09 -29.27
N GLY A 965 6.52 21.12 -29.66
CA GLY A 965 7.23 21.99 -28.71
C GLY A 965 8.61 21.46 -28.27
N ARG A 966 9.14 20.45 -28.95
CA ARG A 966 10.41 19.79 -28.65
C ARG A 966 11.56 20.54 -29.33
N PHE A 967 11.86 21.73 -28.85
CA PHE A 967 12.83 22.65 -29.45
C PHE A 967 14.30 22.22 -29.30
N GLU A 968 14.58 21.22 -28.51
CA GLU A 968 15.90 20.58 -28.42
C GLU A 968 16.35 19.94 -29.73
N PHE A 969 15.46 19.73 -30.70
CA PHE A 969 15.82 19.22 -32.05
C PHE A 969 16.09 20.31 -33.09
N LEU A 970 16.07 21.58 -32.68
CA LEU A 970 16.39 22.71 -33.57
C LEU A 970 17.85 22.77 -33.98
N ASP A 971 18.77 22.39 -33.08
CA ASP A 971 20.23 22.48 -33.33
C ASP A 971 20.76 21.37 -34.29
N MET A 972 19.84 20.64 -34.93
CA MET A 972 20.15 19.60 -35.91
C MET A 972 20.10 20.13 -37.36
N GLU A 973 20.35 21.41 -37.57
CA GLU A 973 20.59 21.99 -38.91
C GLU A 973 22.05 21.83 -39.26
N ASP A 974 22.33 21.13 -40.39
CA ASP A 974 23.55 20.95 -41.21
C ASP A 974 24.88 20.65 -40.52
#